data_8cc0a23b9c7f56a14ee15b0eb222f48a
#
_entry.id   8cc0a23b9c7f56a14ee15b0eb222f48a
#
_cell.length_a   1.000
_cell.length_b   1.000
_cell.length_c   1.000
_cell.angle_alpha   90.00
_cell.angle_beta   90.00
_cell.angle_gamma   90.00
#
_symmetry.space_group_name_H-M   'P 1'
#
loop_
_entity.id
_entity.type
_entity.pdbx_description
1 polymer ?
#
loop_
_entity_poly.entity_id
_entity_poly.type
_entity_poly.pdbx_seq_one_letter_code
_entity_poly.pdbx_strand_id
1 'polypeptide(L)'
;MAHSNPITIGMLAHVDAGKTTLSEAILYSAGSIRKLGRVDNQDTFLDTGDMERARGITIFSKQAAYNYNGSSYTLLDTPGHVDFSAETERTLWVLDAAVLVISGMDGVQGHTETLWSLLKRLGIPVFIFVNKMDQQGTNRARIMEQLKNRLSESCVDFNNIDYEEVAMCHEEALEQFLESAHVDDALMSRMIMERKMFPVYFGSALRMNGVEELINGIDTYVSCPDYGEEFSAKVYKITRDDRGERLTHLKVCGGSLKSKMLIGNEKVNQIRVYAGDKFTSINEAFAGTVCAVTGLSETKAGQFIGAGGEDNIPVLEPVLNYKLNLPAGTDPVALLSKLRTLEEEEPELHVEWDENFKEIHVSVMGPVLIEVLTNIIRTRFGVDVTFGEGSIVYKETIKNKAYGIGHFEPLRHYAEVHLLLEPGEPGSGMRYECHCSEDILDKNWQRLVYTHLCEKMHRGVLTGSELTDMKITLVAGRAHPKHTEGGDFRQATYRAVRQGLMQAESVLLEPFYAFSLEVKRDYVGRAMTDFERMGAAFNMQEADGDNVVITGEGPVSVIGNYQAEVNAYTKGTGRLALKMAGYRPCHNTEEVIERFGYEPERDTRNPVDSVFCAGGSGYVVPWNEVREHAHVEIAVTDSGVAGGQSDREVKLTAKQASRTVSDEWIGTDEVDRILNETYFSNSRGDNERRKLSKRKADTAVGRYVTGGNANVKNPPKAPEYNPDKKSFLLVDEYNIIHAFKELSELAQVNLDSARGRLLDILCNYQAMKGCELIAVFDAYRVPGHDEEFIDFHNIHVVFTKTAETADHYIEKFAHENGKKYNVTVATSDGVEQVIIRGQGCLLISAREFEKEIAAMEEHLRENYLNKTY
;
A
#
# COMPACT_ATOMS: atom_id res chain seq x y z
N MET A 1 -26.51 -21.96 27.47
CA MET A 1 -26.35 -20.52 27.59
C MET A 1 -26.09 -20.03 26.21
N ALA A 2 -26.93 -19.20 25.66
CA ALA A 2 -26.65 -18.57 24.35
C ALA A 2 -25.40 -17.72 24.56
N HIS A 3 -24.30 -18.02 23.84
CA HIS A 3 -23.13 -17.19 23.83
C HIS A 3 -23.53 -15.92 23.09
N SER A 4 -23.71 -14.81 23.81
CA SER A 4 -23.80 -13.50 23.15
C SER A 4 -22.44 -13.23 22.52
N ASN A 5 -22.45 -12.88 21.23
CA ASN A 5 -21.21 -12.49 20.53
C ASN A 5 -20.56 -11.31 21.25
N PRO A 6 -19.23 -11.28 21.39
CA PRO A 6 -18.55 -10.18 22.07
C PRO A 6 -18.67 -8.88 21.26
N ILE A 7 -18.87 -7.77 21.96
CA ILE A 7 -18.95 -6.42 21.41
C ILE A 7 -17.58 -5.75 21.54
N THR A 8 -17.11 -5.12 20.48
CA THR A 8 -15.79 -4.45 20.44
C THR A 8 -15.92 -2.96 20.65
N ILE A 9 -15.38 -2.44 21.75
CA ILE A 9 -15.42 -1.04 22.13
C ILE A 9 -14.01 -0.41 21.98
N GLY A 10 -13.89 0.67 21.22
CA GLY A 10 -12.66 1.43 21.07
C GLY A 10 -12.59 2.62 22.02
N MET A 11 -11.45 2.78 22.68
CA MET A 11 -11.16 3.96 23.52
C MET A 11 -10.31 4.94 22.72
N LEU A 12 -10.85 6.13 22.47
CA LEU A 12 -10.25 7.18 21.65
C LEU A 12 -10.11 8.47 22.42
N ALA A 13 -9.01 9.16 22.27
CA ALA A 13 -8.79 10.44 22.95
C ALA A 13 -7.66 11.25 22.30
N HIS A 14 -7.67 12.55 22.50
CA HIS A 14 -6.45 13.35 22.40
C HIS A 14 -5.49 13.01 23.55
N VAL A 15 -4.20 13.32 23.37
CA VAL A 15 -3.14 13.13 24.39
C VAL A 15 -3.59 13.76 25.72
N ASP A 16 -3.25 13.13 26.81
CA ASP A 16 -3.54 13.57 28.18
C ASP A 16 -5.03 13.71 28.56
N ALA A 17 -5.97 13.33 27.70
CA ALA A 17 -7.39 13.34 28.09
C ALA A 17 -7.74 12.28 29.17
N GLY A 18 -6.83 11.32 29.43
CA GLY A 18 -6.99 10.29 30.44
C GLY A 18 -7.65 9.03 29.93
N LYS A 19 -7.44 8.68 28.67
CA LYS A 19 -7.95 7.49 28.00
C LYS A 19 -7.56 6.20 28.73
N THR A 20 -6.26 5.91 28.90
CA THR A 20 -5.77 4.72 29.59
C THR A 20 -6.29 4.63 31.04
N THR A 21 -6.41 5.79 31.74
CA THR A 21 -7.00 5.84 33.08
C THR A 21 -8.48 5.41 33.06
N LEU A 22 -9.24 5.80 32.03
CA LEU A 22 -10.64 5.38 31.88
C LEU A 22 -10.73 3.89 31.51
N SER A 23 -9.85 3.43 30.61
CA SER A 23 -9.76 1.99 30.23
C SER A 23 -9.50 1.10 31.47
N GLU A 24 -8.54 1.51 32.32
CA GLU A 24 -8.25 0.83 33.59
C GLU A 24 -9.45 0.87 34.56
N ALA A 25 -10.14 2.01 34.63
CA ALA A 25 -11.31 2.17 35.48
C ALA A 25 -12.47 1.27 35.02
N ILE A 26 -12.72 1.13 33.73
CA ILE A 26 -13.72 0.22 33.16
C ILE A 26 -13.36 -1.25 33.50
N LEU A 27 -12.11 -1.66 33.27
CA LEU A 27 -11.66 -3.02 33.55
C LEU A 27 -11.74 -3.37 35.06
N TYR A 28 -11.47 -2.38 35.92
CA TYR A 28 -11.58 -2.52 37.38
C TYR A 28 -13.04 -2.64 37.82
N SER A 29 -13.93 -1.76 37.32
CA SER A 29 -15.39 -1.82 37.60
C SER A 29 -16.01 -3.13 37.12
N ALA A 30 -15.56 -3.67 36.00
CA ALA A 30 -15.98 -4.95 35.46
C ALA A 30 -15.35 -6.16 36.21
N GLY A 31 -14.43 -5.93 37.15
CA GLY A 31 -13.75 -6.98 37.91
C GLY A 31 -12.72 -7.80 37.14
N SER A 32 -12.34 -7.35 35.93
CA SER A 32 -11.32 -8.01 35.10
C SER A 32 -9.91 -7.82 35.65
N ILE A 33 -9.64 -6.70 36.32
CA ILE A 33 -8.39 -6.41 37.03
C ILE A 33 -8.65 -6.20 38.51
N ARG A 34 -7.72 -6.66 39.37
CA ARG A 34 -7.85 -6.59 40.83
C ARG A 34 -7.38 -5.27 41.44
N LYS A 35 -6.56 -4.54 40.75
CA LYS A 35 -5.93 -3.27 41.18
C LYS A 35 -6.10 -2.26 40.07
N LEU A 36 -6.52 -1.05 40.41
CA LEU A 36 -6.59 0.06 39.49
C LEU A 36 -5.16 0.54 39.23
N GLY A 37 -4.66 0.35 37.99
CA GLY A 37 -3.38 0.84 37.52
C GLY A 37 -3.41 2.36 37.35
N ARG A 38 -2.26 3.02 37.45
CA ARG A 38 -2.09 4.47 37.23
C ARG A 38 -0.93 4.73 36.29
N VAL A 39 -1.15 5.57 35.30
CA VAL A 39 -0.11 6.00 34.36
C VAL A 39 1.05 6.64 35.10
N ASP A 40 0.77 7.53 36.06
CA ASP A 40 1.79 8.21 36.89
C ASP A 40 2.70 7.26 37.69
N ASN A 41 2.17 6.10 38.06
CA ASN A 41 2.91 5.08 38.80
C ASN A 41 3.57 4.02 37.87
N GLN A 42 3.35 4.11 36.55
CA GLN A 42 3.84 3.14 35.56
C GLN A 42 3.39 1.68 35.84
N ASP A 43 2.23 1.51 36.51
CA ASP A 43 1.69 0.20 36.92
C ASP A 43 0.36 -0.14 36.23
N THR A 44 0.07 0.46 35.09
CA THR A 44 -1.10 0.17 34.25
C THR A 44 -1.06 -1.25 33.68
N PHE A 45 -2.21 -1.87 33.57
CA PHE A 45 -2.38 -3.20 32.98
C PHE A 45 -2.19 -3.18 31.46
N LEU A 46 -2.62 -2.09 30.81
CA LEU A 46 -2.61 -1.97 29.36
C LEU A 46 -1.26 -1.48 28.80
N ASP A 47 -0.64 -0.43 29.37
CA ASP A 47 0.63 0.09 28.89
C ASP A 47 1.79 -0.76 29.41
N THR A 48 2.16 -1.77 28.66
CA THR A 48 3.16 -2.79 29.07
C THR A 48 4.53 -2.53 28.49
N GLY A 49 4.64 -1.76 27.38
CA GLY A 49 5.90 -1.43 26.75
C GLY A 49 6.75 -0.46 27.56
N ASP A 50 8.08 -0.71 27.65
CA ASP A 50 8.99 0.15 28.39
C ASP A 50 8.97 1.61 27.91
N MET A 51 8.81 1.84 26.60
CA MET A 51 8.71 3.18 26.02
C MET A 51 7.38 3.84 26.36
N GLU A 52 6.27 3.09 26.35
CA GLU A 52 4.94 3.58 26.74
C GLU A 52 4.93 4.01 28.19
N ARG A 53 5.51 3.18 29.07
CA ARG A 53 5.67 3.48 30.50
C ARG A 53 6.58 4.67 30.76
N ALA A 54 7.71 4.76 30.07
CA ALA A 54 8.66 5.86 30.26
C ALA A 54 8.09 7.21 29.85
N ARG A 55 7.20 7.24 28.84
CA ARG A 55 6.59 8.47 28.33
C ARG A 55 5.19 8.74 28.84
N GLY A 56 4.54 7.74 29.42
CA GLY A 56 3.14 7.82 29.85
C GLY A 56 2.13 7.97 28.70
N ILE A 57 2.49 7.48 27.49
CA ILE A 57 1.61 7.52 26.31
C ILE A 57 1.48 6.12 25.72
N THR A 58 0.28 5.76 25.26
CA THR A 58 0.03 4.55 24.50
C THR A 58 0.54 4.75 23.07
N ILE A 59 1.40 3.85 22.59
CA ILE A 59 1.99 3.88 21.25
C ILE A 59 1.28 2.88 20.34
N PHE A 60 1.03 1.67 20.84
CA PHE A 60 0.35 0.62 20.10
C PHE A 60 -1.01 0.30 20.70
N SER A 61 -1.98 -0.04 19.86
CA SER A 61 -3.30 -0.45 20.32
C SER A 61 -3.21 -1.74 21.15
N LYS A 62 -3.87 -1.76 22.30
CA LYS A 62 -3.92 -2.87 23.25
C LYS A 62 -5.32 -3.42 23.37
N GLN A 63 -5.42 -4.72 23.56
CA GLN A 63 -6.69 -5.43 23.73
C GLN A 63 -6.88 -5.92 25.17
N ALA A 64 -8.08 -5.73 25.70
CA ALA A 64 -8.51 -6.38 26.96
C ALA A 64 -9.94 -6.88 26.84
N ALA A 65 -10.21 -8.08 27.35
CA ALA A 65 -11.55 -8.63 27.41
C ALA A 65 -12.15 -8.43 28.81
N TYR A 66 -13.43 -8.06 28.88
CA TYR A 66 -14.18 -7.99 30.12
C TYR A 66 -15.62 -8.50 29.96
N ASN A 67 -16.25 -8.88 31.07
CA ASN A 67 -17.67 -9.24 31.08
C ASN A 67 -18.43 -8.28 32.00
N TYR A 68 -19.60 -7.85 31.55
CA TYR A 68 -20.47 -6.97 32.32
C TYR A 68 -21.94 -7.38 32.11
N ASN A 69 -22.71 -7.53 33.15
CA ASN A 69 -24.15 -7.94 33.16
C ASN A 69 -24.48 -9.16 32.28
N GLY A 70 -23.51 -10.08 32.10
CA GLY A 70 -23.66 -11.27 31.25
C GLY A 70 -23.30 -11.11 29.80
N SER A 71 -23.01 -9.90 29.35
CA SER A 71 -22.47 -9.59 28.02
C SER A 71 -20.94 -9.63 28.03
N SER A 72 -20.34 -10.02 26.91
CA SER A 72 -18.89 -10.06 26.72
C SER A 72 -18.42 -8.89 25.87
N TYR A 73 -17.38 -8.20 26.32
CA TYR A 73 -16.82 -7.03 25.65
C TYR A 73 -15.33 -7.21 25.38
N THR A 74 -14.90 -6.67 24.25
CA THR A 74 -13.48 -6.49 23.92
C THR A 74 -13.19 -4.99 23.88
N LEU A 75 -12.36 -4.52 24.80
CA LEU A 75 -11.88 -3.14 24.84
C LEU A 75 -10.59 -3.04 24.04
N LEU A 76 -10.52 -2.10 23.08
CA LEU A 76 -9.35 -1.74 22.34
C LEU A 76 -8.90 -0.34 22.75
N ASP A 77 -7.78 -0.26 23.45
CA ASP A 77 -7.15 1.01 23.85
C ASP A 77 -6.23 1.49 22.73
N THR A 78 -6.54 2.65 22.13
CA THR A 78 -5.81 3.17 20.96
C THR A 78 -4.77 4.23 21.36
N PRO A 79 -3.76 4.51 20.53
CA PRO A 79 -2.89 5.67 20.76
C PRO A 79 -3.67 6.98 20.80
N GLY A 80 -3.22 7.92 21.65
CA GLY A 80 -3.82 9.27 21.74
C GLY A 80 -3.04 10.35 21.01
N HIS A 81 -1.81 10.07 20.57
CA HIS A 81 -0.93 11.02 19.92
C HIS A 81 -1.16 11.05 18.41
N VAL A 82 -1.11 12.24 17.82
CA VAL A 82 -1.34 12.44 16.37
C VAL A 82 -0.38 11.63 15.51
N ASP A 83 0.87 11.45 15.94
CA ASP A 83 1.88 10.69 15.19
C ASP A 83 1.52 9.20 15.03
N PHE A 84 0.61 8.68 15.87
CA PHE A 84 0.12 7.30 15.81
C PHE A 84 -1.32 7.20 15.30
N SER A 85 -1.81 8.22 14.62
CA SER A 85 -3.19 8.27 14.12
C SER A 85 -3.49 7.16 13.11
N ALA A 86 -2.51 6.71 12.36
CA ALA A 86 -2.65 5.58 11.42
C ALA A 86 -2.96 4.26 12.14
N GLU A 87 -2.27 3.95 13.24
CA GLU A 87 -2.58 2.79 14.10
C GLU A 87 -3.98 2.92 14.70
N THR A 88 -4.37 4.14 15.09
CA THR A 88 -5.72 4.40 15.58
C THR A 88 -6.74 4.15 14.48
N GLU A 89 -6.55 4.67 13.27
CA GLU A 89 -7.45 4.46 12.13
C GLU A 89 -7.66 2.97 11.83
N ARG A 90 -6.59 2.19 11.76
CA ARG A 90 -6.68 0.74 11.55
C ARG A 90 -7.49 0.03 12.63
N THR A 91 -7.38 0.48 13.87
CA THR A 91 -8.17 -0.07 14.97
C THR A 91 -9.66 0.25 14.84
N LEU A 92 -10.04 1.42 14.27
CA LEU A 92 -11.43 1.78 14.04
C LEU A 92 -12.17 0.77 13.16
N TRP A 93 -11.50 0.13 12.21
CA TRP A 93 -12.15 -0.79 11.25
C TRP A 93 -12.85 -2.00 11.88
N VAL A 94 -12.50 -2.32 13.13
CA VAL A 94 -13.04 -3.48 13.84
C VAL A 94 -13.93 -3.12 15.04
N LEU A 95 -14.24 -1.85 15.25
CA LEU A 95 -15.09 -1.39 16.35
C LEU A 95 -16.58 -1.57 16.06
N ASP A 96 -17.35 -1.90 17.10
CA ASP A 96 -18.82 -1.86 17.08
C ASP A 96 -19.34 -0.54 17.67
N ALA A 97 -18.61 0.04 18.63
CA ALA A 97 -18.84 1.36 19.16
C ALA A 97 -17.54 1.99 19.67
N ALA A 98 -17.51 3.30 19.83
CA ALA A 98 -16.37 4.04 20.32
C ALA A 98 -16.72 4.88 21.53
N VAL A 99 -15.77 4.99 22.48
CA VAL A 99 -15.79 5.96 23.57
C VAL A 99 -14.77 7.05 23.27
N LEU A 100 -15.25 8.25 22.99
CA LEU A 100 -14.42 9.43 22.74
C LEU A 100 -14.21 10.18 24.06
N VAL A 101 -12.98 10.12 24.59
CA VAL A 101 -12.63 10.75 25.88
C VAL A 101 -12.13 12.17 25.64
N ILE A 102 -12.73 13.13 26.32
CA ILE A 102 -12.41 14.55 26.20
C ILE A 102 -12.03 15.07 27.59
N SER A 103 -10.98 15.90 27.66
CA SER A 103 -10.60 16.56 28.91
C SER A 103 -11.56 17.72 29.23
N GLY A 104 -12.16 17.74 30.41
CA GLY A 104 -13.03 18.83 30.87
C GLY A 104 -12.30 20.18 31.04
N MET A 105 -10.97 20.18 31.16
CA MET A 105 -10.14 21.38 31.16
C MET A 105 -9.88 21.93 29.76
N ASP A 106 -9.51 21.03 28.82
CA ASP A 106 -9.00 21.42 27.51
C ASP A 106 -10.12 21.51 26.45
N GLY A 107 -11.26 20.83 26.69
CA GLY A 107 -12.37 20.76 25.74
C GLY A 107 -12.04 20.00 24.44
N VAL A 108 -12.75 20.33 23.38
CA VAL A 108 -12.58 19.70 22.06
C VAL A 108 -11.31 20.21 21.40
N GLN A 109 -10.37 19.32 21.14
CA GLN A 109 -9.07 19.59 20.50
C GLN A 109 -9.10 19.25 19.01
N GLY A 110 -8.15 19.75 18.20
CA GLY A 110 -8.07 19.46 16.76
C GLY A 110 -7.99 17.97 16.43
N HIS A 111 -7.22 17.18 17.20
CA HIS A 111 -7.17 15.73 17.03
C HIS A 111 -8.51 15.04 17.37
N THR A 112 -9.26 15.56 18.33
CA THR A 112 -10.63 15.09 18.63
C THR A 112 -11.55 15.22 17.42
N GLU A 113 -11.45 16.32 16.67
CA GLU A 113 -12.23 16.54 15.45
C GLU A 113 -11.79 15.60 14.32
N THR A 114 -10.47 15.29 14.22
CA THR A 114 -9.98 14.29 13.27
C THR A 114 -10.57 12.92 13.58
N LEU A 115 -10.49 12.48 14.83
CA LEU A 115 -11.10 11.21 15.28
C LEU A 115 -12.61 11.19 15.04
N TRP A 116 -13.30 12.29 15.32
CA TRP A 116 -14.73 12.43 15.06
C TRP A 116 -15.07 12.28 13.56
N SER A 117 -14.26 12.88 12.69
CA SER A 117 -14.43 12.77 11.24
C SER A 117 -14.22 11.34 10.72
N LEU A 118 -13.22 10.62 11.23
CA LEU A 118 -12.99 9.20 10.92
C LEU A 118 -14.15 8.32 11.41
N LEU A 119 -14.61 8.52 12.65
CA LEU A 119 -15.77 7.81 13.20
C LEU A 119 -17.05 8.07 12.40
N LYS A 120 -17.24 9.30 11.91
CA LYS A 120 -18.37 9.67 11.04
C LYS A 120 -18.29 8.94 9.70
N ARG A 121 -17.11 8.91 9.08
CA ARG A 121 -16.87 8.25 7.79
C ARG A 121 -17.13 6.74 7.87
N LEU A 122 -16.68 6.11 8.96
CA LEU A 122 -16.84 4.66 9.18
C LEU A 122 -18.21 4.27 9.75
N GLY A 123 -19.08 5.25 10.05
CA GLY A 123 -20.41 5.00 10.59
C GLY A 123 -20.43 4.44 12.02
N ILE A 124 -19.34 4.59 12.80
CA ILE A 124 -19.21 3.98 14.13
C ILE A 124 -19.99 4.78 15.17
N PRO A 125 -20.90 4.16 15.97
CA PRO A 125 -21.58 4.78 17.10
C PRO A 125 -20.60 5.33 18.12
N VAL A 126 -20.88 6.51 18.71
CA VAL A 126 -19.96 7.20 19.62
C VAL A 126 -20.63 7.56 20.93
N PHE A 127 -19.98 7.18 22.02
CA PHE A 127 -20.24 7.66 23.37
C PHE A 127 -19.15 8.68 23.74
N ILE A 128 -19.50 9.79 24.35
CA ILE A 128 -18.54 10.83 24.73
C ILE A 128 -18.39 10.79 26.26
N PHE A 129 -17.13 10.68 26.73
CA PHE A 129 -16.83 10.78 28.15
C PHE A 129 -15.98 12.01 28.43
N VAL A 130 -16.56 13.01 29.07
CA VAL A 130 -15.85 14.23 29.52
C VAL A 130 -15.19 13.94 30.86
N ASN A 131 -13.89 13.71 30.80
CA ASN A 131 -13.06 13.30 31.93
C ASN A 131 -12.46 14.51 32.70
N LYS A 132 -11.88 14.26 33.88
CA LYS A 132 -11.18 15.24 34.71
C LYS A 132 -12.10 16.37 35.23
N MET A 133 -13.40 16.11 35.39
CA MET A 133 -14.36 17.08 35.90
C MET A 133 -14.13 17.47 37.37
N ASP A 134 -13.26 16.80 38.08
CA ASP A 134 -12.79 17.10 39.44
C ASP A 134 -11.75 18.21 39.51
N GLN A 135 -11.22 18.66 38.38
CA GLN A 135 -10.21 19.73 38.32
C GLN A 135 -10.86 21.11 38.41
N GLN A 136 -10.14 22.06 39.06
CA GLN A 136 -10.60 23.41 39.15
C GLN A 136 -10.64 24.12 37.81
N GLY A 137 -11.74 24.83 37.48
CA GLY A 137 -11.90 25.53 36.22
C GLY A 137 -12.70 24.78 35.16
N THR A 138 -13.11 23.53 35.43
CA THR A 138 -14.02 22.80 34.52
C THR A 138 -15.44 23.37 34.61
N ASN A 139 -16.10 23.52 33.49
CA ASN A 139 -17.47 24.00 33.37
C ASN A 139 -18.27 23.11 32.40
N ARG A 140 -19.26 22.39 32.93
CA ARG A 140 -20.10 21.43 32.18
C ARG A 140 -20.86 22.10 31.05
N ALA A 141 -21.49 23.26 31.31
CA ALA A 141 -22.28 23.99 30.30
C ALA A 141 -21.39 24.43 29.12
N ARG A 142 -20.22 25.00 29.41
CA ARG A 142 -19.23 25.40 28.38
C ARG A 142 -18.78 24.20 27.50
N ILE A 143 -18.52 23.07 28.13
CA ILE A 143 -18.10 21.88 27.37
C ILE A 143 -19.27 21.36 26.51
N MET A 144 -20.51 21.32 27.02
CA MET A 144 -21.68 20.92 26.23
C MET A 144 -21.86 21.84 25.02
N GLU A 145 -21.71 23.13 25.18
CA GLU A 145 -21.77 24.10 24.07
C GLU A 145 -20.67 23.84 23.03
N GLN A 146 -19.43 23.55 23.46
CA GLN A 146 -18.33 23.19 22.53
C GLN A 146 -18.62 21.89 21.81
N LEU A 147 -19.15 20.87 22.49
CA LEU A 147 -19.51 19.58 21.85
C LEU A 147 -20.59 19.79 20.78
N LYS A 148 -21.64 20.58 21.11
CA LYS A 148 -22.71 20.87 20.16
C LYS A 148 -22.21 21.64 18.95
N ASN A 149 -21.36 22.66 19.14
CA ASN A 149 -20.87 23.51 18.06
C ASN A 149 -19.80 22.84 17.18
N ARG A 150 -18.92 22.03 17.77
CA ARG A 150 -17.74 21.49 17.05
C ARG A 150 -17.90 20.04 16.60
N LEU A 151 -18.74 19.25 17.25
CA LEU A 151 -18.94 17.83 16.89
C LEU A 151 -20.35 17.57 16.33
N SER A 152 -21.41 17.78 17.12
CA SER A 152 -22.79 17.61 16.67
C SER A 152 -23.79 18.28 17.63
N GLU A 153 -24.78 18.96 17.08
CA GLU A 153 -25.92 19.49 17.83
C GLU A 153 -26.69 18.41 18.62
N SER A 154 -26.63 17.16 18.16
CA SER A 154 -27.29 15.98 18.77
C SER A 154 -26.51 15.38 19.94
N CYS A 155 -25.54 16.08 20.54
CA CYS A 155 -24.92 15.69 21.80
C CYS A 155 -25.87 15.93 22.97
N VAL A 156 -26.19 14.86 23.72
CA VAL A 156 -27.15 14.90 24.85
C VAL A 156 -26.49 14.44 26.14
N ASP A 157 -26.79 15.10 27.24
CA ASP A 157 -26.26 14.81 28.57
C ASP A 157 -26.95 13.60 29.21
N PHE A 158 -26.28 12.48 29.32
CA PHE A 158 -26.80 11.22 29.88
C PHE A 158 -26.60 11.04 31.39
N ASN A 159 -25.89 11.98 32.07
CA ASN A 159 -25.93 11.97 33.54
C ASN A 159 -27.23 12.58 34.06
N ASN A 160 -27.92 13.40 33.26
CA ASN A 160 -29.23 13.96 33.56
C ASN A 160 -30.01 14.17 32.26
N ILE A 161 -30.65 13.07 31.80
CA ILE A 161 -31.30 13.04 30.49
C ILE A 161 -32.47 14.01 30.44
N ASP A 162 -32.39 14.93 29.50
CA ASP A 162 -33.52 15.79 29.12
C ASP A 162 -34.20 15.22 27.88
N TYR A 163 -35.39 14.64 28.07
CA TYR A 163 -36.12 14.01 26.97
C TYR A 163 -36.58 15.00 25.89
N GLU A 164 -36.67 16.30 26.20
CA GLU A 164 -36.90 17.31 25.18
C GLU A 164 -35.70 17.44 24.23
N GLU A 165 -34.47 17.45 24.76
CA GLU A 165 -33.26 17.43 23.94
C GLU A 165 -33.16 16.13 23.11
N VAL A 166 -33.49 14.97 23.68
CA VAL A 166 -33.56 13.69 22.97
C VAL A 166 -34.55 13.74 21.82
N ALA A 167 -35.75 14.30 22.05
CA ALA A 167 -36.80 14.45 21.05
C ALA A 167 -36.38 15.31 19.86
N MET A 168 -35.57 16.34 20.09
CA MET A 168 -35.07 17.22 19.03
C MET A 168 -34.06 16.52 18.08
N CYS A 169 -33.52 15.36 18.46
CA CYS A 169 -32.54 14.64 17.63
C CYS A 169 -33.16 13.82 16.48
N HIS A 170 -34.46 13.45 16.56
CA HIS A 170 -35.11 12.63 15.55
C HIS A 170 -36.65 12.78 15.55
N GLU A 171 -37.29 12.78 14.37
CA GLU A 171 -38.73 12.96 14.22
C GLU A 171 -39.55 11.95 15.03
N GLU A 172 -39.20 10.67 14.98
CA GLU A 172 -39.91 9.61 15.69
C GLU A 172 -39.79 9.76 17.23
N ALA A 173 -38.64 10.26 17.71
CA ALA A 173 -38.45 10.58 19.12
C ALA A 173 -39.29 11.80 19.54
N LEU A 174 -39.46 12.78 18.65
CA LEU A 174 -40.35 13.92 18.90
C LEU A 174 -41.81 13.50 18.98
N GLU A 175 -42.28 12.63 18.07
CA GLU A 175 -43.62 12.06 18.12
C GLU A 175 -43.89 11.32 19.44
N GLN A 176 -42.97 10.43 19.83
CA GLN A 176 -43.09 9.67 21.07
C GLN A 176 -43.07 10.59 22.33
N PHE A 177 -42.22 11.61 22.33
CA PHE A 177 -42.15 12.57 23.41
C PHE A 177 -43.42 13.41 23.51
N LEU A 178 -44.04 13.82 22.41
CA LEU A 178 -45.29 14.57 22.40
C LEU A 178 -46.47 13.73 22.92
N GLU A 179 -46.41 12.41 22.76
CA GLU A 179 -47.44 11.51 23.27
C GLU A 179 -47.28 11.14 24.74
N SER A 180 -46.06 10.92 25.22
CA SER A 180 -45.78 10.34 26.52
C SER A 180 -44.87 11.14 27.43
N ALA A 181 -44.30 12.28 26.96
CA ALA A 181 -43.22 13.04 27.58
C ALA A 181 -41.99 12.18 27.94
N HIS A 182 -41.79 11.11 27.22
CA HIS A 182 -40.69 10.16 27.42
C HIS A 182 -40.30 9.55 26.05
N VAL A 183 -39.03 9.12 25.91
CA VAL A 183 -38.53 8.39 24.72
C VAL A 183 -38.00 7.04 25.18
N ASP A 184 -38.44 5.96 24.55
CA ASP A 184 -38.08 4.60 24.92
C ASP A 184 -36.61 4.29 24.70
N ASP A 185 -36.01 3.48 25.58
CA ASP A 185 -34.60 3.05 25.47
C ASP A 185 -34.29 2.34 24.14
N ALA A 186 -35.27 1.58 23.59
CA ALA A 186 -35.10 0.90 22.32
C ALA A 186 -34.95 1.89 21.13
N LEU A 187 -35.71 3.01 21.16
CA LEU A 187 -35.57 4.08 20.18
C LEU A 187 -34.27 4.83 20.37
N MET A 188 -33.91 5.15 21.62
CA MET A 188 -32.63 5.80 21.93
C MET A 188 -31.45 4.93 21.48
N SER A 189 -31.46 3.62 21.74
CA SER A 189 -30.45 2.69 21.25
C SER A 189 -30.31 2.75 19.72
N ARG A 190 -31.42 2.70 18.98
CA ARG A 190 -31.41 2.80 17.52
C ARG A 190 -30.82 4.14 17.05
N MET A 191 -31.22 5.26 17.67
CA MET A 191 -30.71 6.60 17.35
C MET A 191 -29.20 6.70 17.58
N ILE A 192 -28.66 6.12 18.66
CA ILE A 192 -27.24 6.07 18.96
C ILE A 192 -26.51 5.22 17.92
N MET A 193 -27.02 4.01 17.63
CA MET A 193 -26.41 3.11 16.64
C MET A 193 -26.42 3.70 15.23
N GLU A 194 -27.43 4.48 14.85
CA GLU A 194 -27.54 5.20 13.57
C GLU A 194 -26.81 6.56 13.57
N ARG A 195 -26.10 6.90 14.67
CA ARG A 195 -25.36 8.17 14.83
C ARG A 195 -26.25 9.44 14.71
N LYS A 196 -27.48 9.33 15.10
CA LYS A 196 -28.44 10.46 15.17
C LYS A 196 -28.40 11.16 16.52
N MET A 197 -27.91 10.48 17.56
CA MET A 197 -27.76 11.01 18.91
C MET A 197 -26.43 10.51 19.50
N PHE A 198 -25.79 11.35 20.31
CA PHE A 198 -24.48 11.08 20.92
C PHE A 198 -24.57 11.27 22.44
N PRO A 199 -24.55 10.18 23.23
CA PRO A 199 -24.59 10.26 24.67
C PRO A 199 -23.32 10.85 25.25
N VAL A 200 -23.45 11.84 26.11
CA VAL A 200 -22.35 12.50 26.82
C VAL A 200 -22.41 12.19 28.31
N TYR A 201 -21.32 11.66 28.85
CA TYR A 201 -21.13 11.37 30.26
C TYR A 201 -20.05 12.26 30.83
N PHE A 202 -20.29 12.85 32.00
CA PHE A 202 -19.33 13.68 32.71
C PHE A 202 -18.81 12.94 33.93
N GLY A 203 -17.49 12.97 34.16
CA GLY A 203 -16.92 12.25 35.27
C GLY A 203 -15.45 12.52 35.54
N SER A 204 -14.86 11.68 36.37
CA SER A 204 -13.43 11.60 36.65
C SER A 204 -13.04 10.13 36.75
N ALA A 205 -12.35 9.64 35.72
CA ALA A 205 -11.86 8.25 35.67
C ALA A 205 -10.94 7.95 36.87
N LEU A 206 -10.08 8.90 37.24
CA LEU A 206 -9.17 8.74 38.38
C LEU A 206 -9.89 8.55 39.72
N ARG A 207 -11.10 9.12 39.87
CA ARG A 207 -11.94 9.03 41.07
C ARG A 207 -13.08 8.03 40.92
N MET A 208 -13.16 7.31 39.80
CA MET A 208 -14.23 6.35 39.47
C MET A 208 -15.63 7.00 39.38
N ASN A 209 -15.73 8.33 39.20
CA ASN A 209 -17.00 9.03 39.07
C ASN A 209 -17.47 9.01 37.60
N GLY A 210 -18.73 8.67 37.34
CA GLY A 210 -19.32 8.62 35.99
C GLY A 210 -18.92 7.39 35.17
N VAL A 211 -18.04 6.53 35.72
CA VAL A 211 -17.53 5.34 34.98
C VAL A 211 -18.59 4.24 34.92
N GLU A 212 -19.30 4.02 36.03
CA GLU A 212 -20.37 3.00 36.11
C GLU A 212 -21.55 3.42 35.22
N GLU A 213 -21.91 4.67 35.19
CA GLU A 213 -22.95 5.22 34.33
C GLU A 213 -22.60 5.05 32.85
N LEU A 214 -21.34 5.29 32.46
CA LEU A 214 -20.87 5.04 31.10
C LEU A 214 -20.96 3.55 30.73
N ILE A 215 -20.50 2.65 31.60
CA ILE A 215 -20.53 1.21 31.33
C ILE A 215 -21.98 0.72 31.19
N ASN A 216 -22.87 1.17 32.09
CA ASN A 216 -24.30 0.84 32.03
C ASN A 216 -24.93 1.39 30.74
N GLY A 217 -24.56 2.60 30.31
CA GLY A 217 -25.05 3.16 29.05
C GLY A 217 -24.57 2.37 27.83
N ILE A 218 -23.33 1.92 27.82
CA ILE A 218 -22.82 1.04 26.75
C ILE A 218 -23.59 -0.28 26.74
N ASP A 219 -23.78 -0.91 27.89
CA ASP A 219 -24.50 -2.19 28.02
C ASP A 219 -25.97 -2.08 27.61
N THR A 220 -26.60 -0.93 27.86
CA THR A 220 -28.01 -0.69 27.54
C THR A 220 -28.24 -0.35 26.07
N TYR A 221 -27.38 0.48 25.48
CA TYR A 221 -27.62 1.09 24.17
C TYR A 221 -26.82 0.53 23.01
N VAL A 222 -25.73 -0.24 23.25
CA VAL A 222 -24.98 -0.89 22.17
C VAL A 222 -25.56 -2.25 21.91
N SER A 223 -26.11 -2.43 20.71
CA SER A 223 -26.58 -3.74 20.26
C SER A 223 -25.47 -4.51 19.56
N CYS A 224 -25.45 -5.83 19.75
CA CYS A 224 -24.56 -6.71 19.01
C CYS A 224 -24.92 -6.67 17.51
N PRO A 225 -23.94 -6.48 16.60
CA PRO A 225 -24.19 -6.57 15.18
C PRO A 225 -24.76 -7.94 14.77
N ASP A 226 -25.59 -7.93 13.72
CA ASP A 226 -26.07 -9.17 13.10
C ASP A 226 -24.98 -9.71 12.16
N TYR A 227 -24.37 -10.81 12.57
CA TYR A 227 -23.30 -11.45 11.83
C TYR A 227 -23.85 -12.57 10.92
N GLY A 228 -23.41 -12.62 9.69
CA GLY A 228 -23.75 -13.70 8.77
C GLY A 228 -23.27 -15.08 9.22
N GLU A 229 -23.85 -16.14 8.64
CA GLU A 229 -23.48 -17.52 8.94
C GLU A 229 -22.16 -17.96 8.26
N GLU A 230 -21.80 -17.35 7.12
CA GLU A 230 -20.57 -17.64 6.39
C GLU A 230 -19.37 -16.97 7.05
N PHE A 231 -18.22 -17.65 7.01
CA PHE A 231 -16.99 -17.13 7.58
C PHE A 231 -16.56 -15.85 6.86
N SER A 232 -16.35 -14.80 7.64
CA SER A 232 -15.71 -13.57 7.19
C SER A 232 -14.93 -12.92 8.35
N ALA A 233 -13.88 -12.19 8.03
CA ALA A 233 -13.04 -11.51 9.01
C ALA A 233 -12.40 -10.23 8.44
N LYS A 234 -12.17 -9.25 9.29
CA LYS A 234 -11.42 -8.01 8.98
C LYS A 234 -10.07 -8.04 9.64
N VAL A 235 -9.00 -7.90 8.86
CA VAL A 235 -7.64 -7.77 9.36
C VAL A 235 -7.36 -6.29 9.64
N TYR A 236 -6.95 -5.96 10.87
CA TYR A 236 -6.69 -4.56 11.21
C TYR A 236 -5.23 -4.28 11.58
N LYS A 237 -4.46 -5.32 11.93
CA LYS A 237 -3.08 -5.16 12.38
C LYS A 237 -2.26 -6.41 12.11
N ILE A 238 -0.99 -6.21 11.78
CA ILE A 238 0.03 -7.26 11.71
C ILE A 238 1.07 -6.96 12.79
N THR A 239 1.52 -7.98 13.52
CA THR A 239 2.63 -7.87 14.47
C THR A 239 3.50 -9.11 14.42
N ARG A 240 4.61 -9.09 15.14
CA ARG A 240 5.45 -10.26 15.36
C ARG A 240 5.67 -10.48 16.86
N ASP A 241 5.63 -11.72 17.28
CA ASP A 241 5.91 -12.07 18.67
C ASP A 241 7.44 -12.05 18.95
N ASP A 242 7.84 -12.27 20.22
CA ASP A 242 9.23 -12.28 20.66
C ASP A 242 10.12 -13.31 19.94
N ARG A 243 9.50 -14.28 19.27
CA ARG A 243 10.19 -15.29 18.45
C ARG A 243 10.25 -14.93 16.97
N GLY A 244 9.68 -13.79 16.59
CA GLY A 244 9.57 -13.34 15.21
C GLY A 244 8.43 -14.00 14.43
N GLU A 245 7.55 -14.79 15.08
CA GLU A 245 6.38 -15.38 14.42
C GLU A 245 5.36 -14.30 14.07
N ARG A 246 4.91 -14.29 12.82
CA ARG A 246 3.94 -13.32 12.31
C ARG A 246 2.55 -13.58 12.88
N LEU A 247 1.93 -12.54 13.37
CA LEU A 247 0.59 -12.51 13.95
C LEU A 247 -0.33 -11.63 13.12
N THR A 248 -1.39 -12.20 12.57
CA THR A 248 -2.45 -11.47 11.89
C THR A 248 -3.57 -11.21 12.88
N HIS A 249 -3.76 -9.95 13.29
CA HIS A 249 -4.84 -9.54 14.17
C HIS A 249 -6.09 -9.25 13.34
N LEU A 250 -7.19 -9.92 13.69
CA LEU A 250 -8.45 -9.82 12.98
C LEU A 250 -9.66 -9.87 13.90
N LYS A 251 -10.78 -9.35 13.41
CA LYS A 251 -12.10 -9.56 13.99
C LYS A 251 -12.89 -10.50 13.09
N VAL A 252 -13.48 -11.53 13.66
CA VAL A 252 -14.41 -12.42 12.96
C VAL A 252 -15.74 -11.69 12.78
N CYS A 253 -16.14 -11.46 11.52
CA CYS A 253 -17.34 -10.72 11.14
C CYS A 253 -18.51 -11.61 10.66
N GLY A 254 -18.29 -12.93 10.57
CA GLY A 254 -19.32 -13.91 10.21
C GLY A 254 -18.85 -15.33 10.49
N GLY A 255 -19.78 -16.24 10.75
CA GLY A 255 -19.51 -17.64 11.02
C GLY A 255 -18.55 -17.89 12.18
N SER A 256 -17.56 -18.75 11.97
CA SER A 256 -16.51 -19.04 12.95
C SER A 256 -15.17 -19.37 12.31
N LEU A 257 -14.10 -18.95 12.96
CA LEU A 257 -12.72 -19.24 12.58
C LEU A 257 -12.21 -20.42 13.41
N LYS A 258 -11.73 -21.48 12.76
CA LYS A 258 -11.24 -22.69 13.45
C LYS A 258 -9.73 -22.85 13.29
N SER A 259 -9.08 -23.34 14.33
CA SER A 259 -7.70 -23.78 14.23
C SER A 259 -7.57 -24.84 13.11
N LYS A 260 -6.52 -24.71 12.28
CA LYS A 260 -6.25 -25.53 11.09
C LYS A 260 -7.20 -25.30 9.90
N MET A 261 -8.09 -24.32 9.97
CA MET A 261 -8.90 -23.87 8.83
C MET A 261 -7.99 -23.34 7.73
N LEU A 262 -8.37 -23.59 6.47
CA LEU A 262 -7.70 -23.02 5.31
C LEU A 262 -8.35 -21.68 4.94
N ILE A 263 -7.53 -20.66 4.76
CA ILE A 263 -7.90 -19.35 4.24
C ILE A 263 -7.09 -19.15 2.96
N GLY A 264 -7.77 -19.19 1.81
CA GLY A 264 -7.05 -19.27 0.53
C GLY A 264 -6.15 -20.52 0.48
N ASN A 265 -4.87 -20.33 0.26
CA ASN A 265 -3.86 -21.38 0.23
C ASN A 265 -3.14 -21.60 1.58
N GLU A 266 -3.40 -20.76 2.57
CA GLU A 266 -2.72 -20.73 3.85
C GLU A 266 -3.55 -21.38 4.97
N LYS A 267 -2.88 -21.84 6.02
CA LYS A 267 -3.50 -22.57 7.11
C LYS A 267 -3.34 -21.84 8.43
N VAL A 268 -4.45 -21.58 9.10
CA VAL A 268 -4.45 -21.06 10.48
C VAL A 268 -3.84 -22.10 11.42
N ASN A 269 -2.70 -21.78 12.04
CA ASN A 269 -2.04 -22.69 12.96
C ASN A 269 -2.61 -22.58 14.38
N GLN A 270 -2.66 -21.37 14.93
CA GLN A 270 -3.11 -21.09 16.29
C GLN A 270 -3.97 -19.83 16.30
N ILE A 271 -4.99 -19.81 17.15
CA ILE A 271 -5.83 -18.64 17.43
C ILE A 271 -5.53 -18.18 18.86
N ARG A 272 -5.13 -16.91 19.01
CA ARG A 272 -4.76 -16.28 20.28
C ARG A 272 -5.73 -15.14 20.60
N VAL A 273 -6.34 -15.13 21.77
CA VAL A 273 -7.11 -14.00 22.30
C VAL A 273 -6.27 -13.32 23.37
N TYR A 274 -5.97 -12.05 23.16
CA TYR A 274 -5.10 -11.28 24.04
C TYR A 274 -5.86 -10.60 25.17
N ALA A 275 -5.19 -10.47 26.32
CA ALA A 275 -5.59 -9.66 27.47
C ALA A 275 -4.33 -8.95 28.02
N GLY A 276 -4.05 -7.75 27.55
CA GLY A 276 -2.75 -7.10 27.71
C GLY A 276 -1.66 -7.90 26.95
N ASP A 277 -0.55 -8.23 27.62
CA ASP A 277 0.55 -9.02 27.01
C ASP A 277 0.29 -10.55 27.05
N LYS A 278 -0.71 -10.97 27.78
CA LYS A 278 -1.03 -12.40 27.93
C LYS A 278 -2.07 -12.80 26.91
N PHE A 279 -1.94 -14.01 26.39
CA PHE A 279 -2.95 -14.58 25.52
C PHE A 279 -3.42 -15.94 25.96
N THR A 280 -4.65 -16.27 25.56
CA THR A 280 -5.23 -17.60 25.69
C THR A 280 -5.42 -18.18 24.29
N SER A 281 -4.93 -19.41 24.09
CA SER A 281 -5.16 -20.14 22.84
C SER A 281 -6.53 -20.77 22.82
N ILE A 282 -7.28 -20.56 21.76
CA ILE A 282 -8.60 -21.16 21.56
C ILE A 282 -8.61 -21.98 20.27
N ASN A 283 -9.51 -22.96 20.16
CA ASN A 283 -9.65 -23.80 18.98
C ASN A 283 -10.62 -23.20 17.94
N GLU A 284 -11.55 -22.38 18.37
CA GLU A 284 -12.59 -21.77 17.56
C GLU A 284 -12.93 -20.38 18.09
N ALA A 285 -12.97 -19.39 17.20
CA ALA A 285 -13.38 -18.02 17.45
C ALA A 285 -14.68 -17.74 16.70
N PHE A 286 -15.73 -17.35 17.40
CA PHE A 286 -17.04 -17.02 16.83
C PHE A 286 -17.09 -15.55 16.36
N ALA A 287 -18.07 -15.23 15.56
CA ALA A 287 -18.33 -13.85 15.11
C ALA A 287 -18.34 -12.87 16.29
N GLY A 288 -17.81 -11.66 16.09
CA GLY A 288 -17.56 -10.65 17.12
C GLY A 288 -16.20 -10.78 17.84
N THR A 289 -15.55 -11.95 17.78
CA THR A 289 -14.27 -12.17 18.47
C THR A 289 -13.12 -11.45 17.77
N VAL A 290 -12.37 -10.64 18.53
CA VAL A 290 -11.09 -10.06 18.12
C VAL A 290 -9.97 -11.00 18.58
N CYS A 291 -9.15 -11.48 17.66
CA CYS A 291 -8.08 -12.43 17.93
C CYS A 291 -6.89 -12.22 17.01
N ALA A 292 -5.76 -12.82 17.38
CA ALA A 292 -4.59 -12.92 16.51
C ALA A 292 -4.40 -14.37 16.07
N VAL A 293 -4.02 -14.56 14.81
CA VAL A 293 -3.77 -15.88 14.25
C VAL A 293 -2.36 -15.99 13.73
N THR A 294 -1.81 -17.22 13.82
CA THR A 294 -0.52 -17.56 13.20
C THR A 294 -0.73 -18.45 11.99
N GLY A 295 0.21 -18.45 11.05
CA GLY A 295 0.19 -19.28 9.86
C GLY A 295 -0.33 -18.61 8.60
N LEU A 296 -0.66 -17.31 8.67
CA LEU A 296 -1.01 -16.49 7.50
C LEU A 296 0.17 -15.55 7.18
N SER A 297 0.71 -15.62 5.98
CA SER A 297 1.87 -14.83 5.52
C SER A 297 1.50 -13.73 4.52
N GLU A 298 0.41 -13.91 3.76
CA GLU A 298 0.03 -13.02 2.67
C GLU A 298 -0.98 -11.93 3.07
N THR A 299 -1.58 -12.05 4.26
CA THR A 299 -2.61 -11.09 4.72
C THR A 299 -2.03 -9.69 4.97
N LYS A 300 -2.83 -8.65 4.70
CA LYS A 300 -2.46 -7.24 4.92
C LYS A 300 -3.43 -6.57 5.90
N ALA A 301 -2.95 -5.53 6.58
CA ALA A 301 -3.85 -4.68 7.37
C ALA A 301 -4.86 -3.97 6.42
N GLY A 302 -6.14 -3.94 6.81
CA GLY A 302 -7.23 -3.43 5.99
C GLY A 302 -7.93 -4.49 5.15
N GLN A 303 -7.33 -5.65 4.95
CA GLN A 303 -7.88 -6.72 4.12
C GLN A 303 -9.14 -7.34 4.74
N PHE A 304 -10.15 -7.56 3.90
CA PHE A 304 -11.33 -8.35 4.24
C PHE A 304 -11.16 -9.80 3.74
N ILE A 305 -11.39 -10.76 4.61
CA ILE A 305 -11.26 -12.19 4.32
C ILE A 305 -12.64 -12.82 4.33
N GLY A 306 -12.99 -13.57 3.27
CA GLY A 306 -14.28 -14.28 3.18
C GLY A 306 -15.30 -13.56 2.32
N ALA A 307 -16.59 -13.88 2.49
CA ALA A 307 -17.67 -13.39 1.63
C ALA A 307 -18.24 -12.05 2.12
N GLY A 308 -18.53 -11.15 1.20
CA GLY A 308 -19.46 -10.02 1.38
C GLY A 308 -18.89 -8.73 1.98
N GLY A 309 -17.58 -8.51 1.92
CA GLY A 309 -16.99 -7.25 2.40
C GLY A 309 -15.95 -6.68 1.44
N GLU A 310 -15.59 -5.43 1.65
CA GLU A 310 -14.57 -4.70 0.91
C GLU A 310 -13.35 -4.43 1.81
N ASP A 311 -12.19 -4.26 1.19
CA ASP A 311 -10.97 -3.89 1.87
C ASP A 311 -11.06 -2.44 2.37
N ASN A 312 -10.50 -2.17 3.55
CA ASN A 312 -10.45 -0.83 4.10
C ASN A 312 -9.17 -0.13 3.63
N ILE A 313 -9.33 1.05 3.04
CA ILE A 313 -8.22 1.89 2.59
C ILE A 313 -7.98 2.99 3.64
N PRO A 314 -6.73 3.14 4.14
CA PRO A 314 -6.37 4.23 5.04
C PRO A 314 -6.66 5.61 4.41
N VAL A 315 -7.07 6.55 5.25
CA VAL A 315 -7.30 7.96 4.87
C VAL A 315 -6.14 8.83 5.31
N LEU A 316 -5.56 8.46 6.45
CA LEU A 316 -4.45 9.20 7.03
C LEU A 316 -3.15 8.73 6.38
N GLU A 317 -2.52 9.62 5.63
CA GLU A 317 -1.24 9.38 4.98
C GLU A 317 -0.12 10.16 5.68
N PRO A 318 1.10 9.62 5.77
CA PRO A 318 2.26 10.35 6.27
C PRO A 318 2.63 11.49 5.32
N VAL A 319 3.03 12.61 5.88
CA VAL A 319 3.38 13.82 5.12
C VAL A 319 4.85 14.19 5.21
N LEU A 320 5.61 13.51 6.06
CA LEU A 320 7.03 13.72 6.27
C LEU A 320 7.82 12.50 5.83
N ASN A 321 8.87 12.72 5.06
CA ASN A 321 9.79 11.69 4.60
C ASN A 321 11.18 11.97 5.17
N TYR A 322 11.82 10.96 5.71
CA TYR A 322 13.13 11.07 6.34
C TYR A 322 14.12 10.08 5.74
N LYS A 323 15.30 10.57 5.42
CA LYS A 323 16.44 9.74 5.08
C LYS A 323 16.95 9.02 6.32
N LEU A 324 17.19 7.73 6.20
CA LEU A 324 17.81 6.92 7.25
C LEU A 324 19.33 6.92 7.11
N ASN A 325 20.04 7.50 8.08
CA ASN A 325 21.49 7.50 8.13
C ASN A 325 21.99 6.24 8.83
N LEU A 326 22.82 5.47 8.15
CA LEU A 326 23.32 4.19 8.64
C LEU A 326 24.70 4.35 9.27
N PRO A 327 25.03 3.61 10.34
CA PRO A 327 26.39 3.53 10.88
C PRO A 327 27.35 2.97 9.84
N ALA A 328 28.62 3.42 9.90
CA ALA A 328 29.67 2.92 9.02
C ALA A 328 29.81 1.39 9.12
N GLY A 329 29.77 0.71 7.98
CA GLY A 329 29.90 -0.75 7.91
C GLY A 329 28.58 -1.53 7.98
N THR A 330 27.44 -0.82 8.06
CA THR A 330 26.11 -1.47 7.96
C THR A 330 25.77 -1.69 6.49
N ASP A 331 25.35 -2.90 6.15
CA ASP A 331 24.82 -3.22 4.81
C ASP A 331 23.41 -2.63 4.65
N PRO A 332 23.21 -1.66 3.74
CA PRO A 332 21.89 -1.05 3.53
C PRO A 332 20.84 -2.05 3.03
N VAL A 333 21.24 -3.02 2.19
CA VAL A 333 20.30 -3.98 1.59
C VAL A 333 19.80 -4.97 2.65
N ALA A 334 20.68 -5.44 3.53
CA ALA A 334 20.28 -6.31 4.63
C ALA A 334 19.34 -5.60 5.62
N LEU A 335 19.54 -4.29 5.86
CA LEU A 335 18.63 -3.51 6.69
C LEU A 335 17.31 -3.22 5.97
N LEU A 336 17.34 -2.94 4.67
CA LEU A 336 16.14 -2.73 3.86
C LEU A 336 15.17 -3.92 3.96
N SER A 337 15.67 -5.16 3.86
CA SER A 337 14.84 -6.35 4.04
C SER A 337 14.17 -6.40 5.42
N LYS A 338 14.88 -6.00 6.47
CA LYS A 338 14.32 -5.92 7.84
C LYS A 338 13.30 -4.79 7.99
N LEU A 339 13.52 -3.65 7.32
CA LEU A 339 12.58 -2.53 7.32
C LEU A 339 11.30 -2.86 6.53
N ARG A 340 11.41 -3.64 5.44
CA ARG A 340 10.23 -4.17 4.75
C ARG A 340 9.38 -5.07 5.67
N THR A 341 10.01 -5.84 6.54
CA THR A 341 9.28 -6.62 7.56
C THR A 341 8.57 -5.70 8.56
N LEU A 342 9.15 -4.56 8.90
CA LEU A 342 8.52 -3.56 9.76
C LEU A 342 7.38 -2.82 9.03
N GLU A 343 7.52 -2.58 7.73
CA GLU A 343 6.47 -2.01 6.88
C GLU A 343 5.23 -2.93 6.78
N GLU A 344 5.37 -4.26 6.88
CA GLU A 344 4.20 -5.14 7.01
C GLU A 344 3.41 -4.87 8.31
N GLU A 345 4.09 -4.50 9.40
CA GLU A 345 3.46 -4.15 10.69
C GLU A 345 2.88 -2.73 10.65
N GLU A 346 3.61 -1.80 10.01
CA GLU A 346 3.28 -0.37 9.88
C GLU A 346 3.31 0.03 8.39
N PRO A 347 2.25 -0.24 7.62
CA PRO A 347 2.23 0.00 6.18
C PRO A 347 2.49 1.44 5.76
N GLU A 348 2.18 2.39 6.65
CA GLU A 348 2.34 3.83 6.41
C GLU A 348 3.81 4.28 6.42
N LEU A 349 4.75 3.40 6.79
CA LEU A 349 6.19 3.74 6.75
C LEU A 349 6.70 3.97 5.33
N HIS A 350 6.06 3.42 4.30
CA HIS A 350 6.44 3.57 2.89
C HIS A 350 7.95 3.57 2.72
N VAL A 351 8.59 2.44 3.03
CA VAL A 351 10.05 2.31 2.97
C VAL A 351 10.49 2.35 1.50
N GLU A 352 11.20 3.39 1.11
CA GLU A 352 11.71 3.58 -0.25
C GLU A 352 13.24 3.39 -0.29
N TRP A 353 13.71 2.72 -1.33
CA TRP A 353 15.13 2.60 -1.63
C TRP A 353 15.49 3.48 -2.82
N ASP A 354 16.33 4.47 -2.60
CA ASP A 354 16.90 5.27 -3.69
C ASP A 354 18.20 4.61 -4.17
N GLU A 355 18.18 4.06 -5.38
CA GLU A 355 19.33 3.38 -5.97
C GLU A 355 20.44 4.33 -6.40
N ASN A 356 20.11 5.56 -6.80
CA ASN A 356 21.10 6.51 -7.27
C ASN A 356 22.00 6.97 -6.12
N PHE A 357 21.38 7.23 -4.96
CA PHE A 357 22.08 7.69 -3.77
C PHE A 357 22.38 6.54 -2.79
N LYS A 358 21.86 5.32 -3.04
CA LYS A 358 21.94 4.16 -2.12
C LYS A 358 21.45 4.49 -0.71
N GLU A 359 20.30 5.17 -0.67
CA GLU A 359 19.70 5.71 0.54
C GLU A 359 18.36 5.06 0.82
N ILE A 360 18.06 4.85 2.10
CA ILE A 360 16.75 4.40 2.56
C ILE A 360 15.98 5.61 3.05
N HIS A 361 14.76 5.76 2.55
CA HIS A 361 13.82 6.77 2.99
C HIS A 361 12.62 6.11 3.63
N VAL A 362 12.07 6.74 4.68
CA VAL A 362 10.87 6.28 5.38
C VAL A 362 9.92 7.44 5.61
N SER A 363 8.63 7.18 5.42
CA SER A 363 7.59 8.16 5.68
C SER A 363 7.05 8.04 7.09
N VAL A 364 6.75 9.14 7.75
CA VAL A 364 6.22 9.19 9.12
C VAL A 364 5.17 10.27 9.28
N MET A 365 4.25 10.05 10.22
CA MET A 365 3.18 11.01 10.54
C MET A 365 3.71 12.21 11.36
N GLY A 366 4.76 11.99 12.17
CA GLY A 366 5.32 13.04 12.99
C GLY A 366 6.62 12.64 13.71
N PRO A 367 7.25 13.59 14.45
CA PRO A 367 8.60 13.42 14.99
C PRO A 367 8.69 12.40 16.15
N VAL A 368 7.62 12.17 16.90
CA VAL A 368 7.64 11.19 18.01
C VAL A 368 7.79 9.77 17.46
N LEU A 369 7.20 9.48 16.29
CA LEU A 369 7.34 8.18 15.63
C LEU A 369 8.81 7.89 15.25
N ILE A 370 9.61 8.92 14.91
CA ILE A 370 11.05 8.78 14.61
C ILE A 370 11.81 8.18 15.78
N GLU A 371 11.55 8.66 16.99
CA GLU A 371 12.24 8.15 18.17
C GLU A 371 11.81 6.71 18.48
N VAL A 372 10.52 6.39 18.26
CA VAL A 372 9.99 5.02 18.41
C VAL A 372 10.66 4.09 17.40
N LEU A 373 10.73 4.48 16.12
CA LEU A 373 11.40 3.71 15.08
C LEU A 373 12.88 3.50 15.34
N THR A 374 13.59 4.55 15.77
CA THR A 374 15.00 4.45 16.16
C THR A 374 15.21 3.37 17.23
N ASN A 375 14.35 3.36 18.25
CA ASN A 375 14.43 2.37 19.31
C ASN A 375 14.05 0.96 18.84
N ILE A 376 13.02 0.81 18.01
CA ILE A 376 12.63 -0.47 17.43
C ILE A 376 13.76 -1.04 16.58
N ILE A 377 14.35 -0.23 15.69
CA ILE A 377 15.46 -0.66 14.83
C ILE A 377 16.65 -1.10 15.67
N ARG A 378 16.99 -0.34 16.71
CA ARG A 378 18.09 -0.69 17.63
C ARG A 378 17.80 -1.99 18.39
N THR A 379 16.60 -2.14 18.97
CA THR A 379 16.29 -3.30 19.83
C THR A 379 16.05 -4.58 19.02
N ARG A 380 15.36 -4.50 17.88
CA ARG A 380 15.04 -5.68 17.06
C ARG A 380 16.16 -6.06 16.11
N PHE A 381 16.83 -5.07 15.51
CA PHE A 381 17.80 -5.31 14.43
C PHE A 381 19.27 -5.09 14.86
N GLY A 382 19.50 -4.48 16.04
CA GLY A 382 20.83 -4.23 16.57
C GLY A 382 21.61 -3.14 15.83
N VAL A 383 20.92 -2.22 15.12
CA VAL A 383 21.52 -1.14 14.33
C VAL A 383 21.13 0.21 14.93
N ASP A 384 22.14 1.04 15.27
CA ASP A 384 21.92 2.40 15.74
C ASP A 384 21.81 3.35 14.54
N VAL A 385 20.58 3.64 14.13
CA VAL A 385 20.31 4.55 13.02
C VAL A 385 20.02 5.96 13.51
N THR A 386 20.26 6.96 12.66
CA THR A 386 19.80 8.33 12.87
C THR A 386 18.98 8.78 11.65
N PHE A 387 18.05 9.69 11.85
CA PHE A 387 17.27 10.25 10.78
C PHE A 387 17.88 11.59 10.34
N GLY A 388 17.92 11.83 9.04
CA GLY A 388 18.35 13.09 8.44
C GLY A 388 17.32 14.20 8.64
N GLU A 389 17.47 15.31 7.93
CA GLU A 389 16.47 16.35 7.87
C GLU A 389 15.22 15.81 7.16
N GLY A 390 14.05 16.08 7.74
CA GLY A 390 12.77 15.68 7.15
C GLY A 390 12.48 16.46 5.87
N SER A 391 12.00 15.79 4.88
CA SER A 391 11.43 16.39 3.66
C SER A 391 9.93 16.18 3.65
N ILE A 392 9.22 17.04 2.90
CA ILE A 392 7.77 16.91 2.75
C ILE A 392 7.48 15.92 1.64
N VAL A 393 6.42 15.15 1.81
CA VAL A 393 5.88 14.32 0.74
C VAL A 393 5.06 15.20 -0.19
N TYR A 394 5.59 15.46 -1.37
CA TYR A 394 4.87 16.16 -2.43
C TYR A 394 4.04 15.18 -3.24
N LYS A 395 2.96 15.68 -3.85
CA LYS A 395 2.16 14.95 -4.85
C LYS A 395 2.06 15.79 -6.13
N GLU A 396 1.66 15.16 -7.22
CA GLU A 396 1.46 15.85 -8.49
C GLU A 396 0.05 15.59 -9.03
N THR A 397 -0.49 16.57 -9.75
CA THR A 397 -1.74 16.48 -10.49
C THR A 397 -1.65 17.27 -11.80
N ILE A 398 -2.73 17.37 -12.55
CA ILE A 398 -2.81 18.14 -13.79
C ILE A 398 -3.93 19.19 -13.73
N LYS A 399 -3.81 20.29 -14.48
CA LYS A 399 -4.85 21.32 -14.61
C LYS A 399 -5.75 21.13 -15.81
N ASN A 400 -5.23 20.54 -16.89
CA ASN A 400 -5.92 20.43 -18.16
C ASN A 400 -6.05 18.95 -18.57
N LYS A 401 -6.99 18.67 -19.46
CA LYS A 401 -7.10 17.34 -20.05
C LYS A 401 -5.94 17.08 -21.00
N ALA A 402 -5.39 15.89 -20.94
CA ALA A 402 -4.32 15.44 -21.83
C ALA A 402 -4.63 14.06 -22.40
N TYR A 403 -4.07 13.79 -23.57
CA TYR A 403 -4.27 12.53 -24.27
C TYR A 403 -2.97 11.75 -24.35
N GLY A 404 -2.90 10.64 -23.65
CA GLY A 404 -1.70 9.82 -23.54
C GLY A 404 -1.73 8.63 -24.49
N ILE A 405 -0.66 8.43 -25.25
CA ILE A 405 -0.47 7.30 -26.15
C ILE A 405 0.77 6.54 -25.72
N GLY A 406 0.61 5.25 -25.49
CA GLY A 406 1.72 4.35 -25.20
C GLY A 406 1.76 3.24 -26.25
N HIS A 407 2.90 3.08 -26.89
CA HIS A 407 3.14 2.02 -27.86
C HIS A 407 4.34 1.18 -27.42
N PHE A 408 4.19 -0.12 -27.52
CA PHE A 408 5.24 -1.07 -27.19
C PHE A 408 5.29 -2.19 -28.22
N GLU A 409 6.26 -2.11 -29.13
CA GLU A 409 6.43 -3.04 -30.24
C GLU A 409 7.92 -3.39 -30.44
N PRO A 410 8.60 -3.97 -29.45
CA PRO A 410 9.85 -4.66 -29.74
C PRO A 410 9.59 -5.90 -30.59
N LEU A 411 10.64 -6.52 -31.14
CA LEU A 411 10.51 -7.65 -32.05
C LEU A 411 9.61 -8.75 -31.48
N ARG A 412 8.52 -9.09 -32.19
CA ARG A 412 7.49 -10.09 -31.83
C ARG A 412 6.59 -9.72 -30.66
N HIS A 413 6.60 -8.48 -30.24
CA HIS A 413 5.66 -7.95 -29.26
C HIS A 413 4.83 -6.84 -29.87
N TYR A 414 3.64 -6.58 -29.34
CA TYR A 414 2.80 -5.48 -29.82
C TYR A 414 1.72 -5.11 -28.80
N ALA A 415 1.69 -3.90 -28.35
CA ALA A 415 0.55 -3.32 -27.65
C ALA A 415 0.49 -1.80 -27.89
N GLU A 416 -0.70 -1.26 -28.07
CA GLU A 416 -0.95 0.17 -28.11
C GLU A 416 -2.11 0.52 -27.20
N VAL A 417 -1.94 1.54 -26.35
CA VAL A 417 -2.90 2.00 -25.35
C VAL A 417 -3.09 3.50 -25.48
N HIS A 418 -4.34 3.94 -25.51
CA HIS A 418 -4.72 5.33 -25.56
C HIS A 418 -5.54 5.68 -24.33
N LEU A 419 -5.07 6.67 -23.57
CA LEU A 419 -5.66 7.13 -22.32
C LEU A 419 -6.06 8.60 -22.42
N LEU A 420 -7.19 8.93 -21.82
CA LEU A 420 -7.58 10.31 -21.56
C LEU A 420 -7.31 10.59 -20.08
N LEU A 421 -6.45 11.57 -19.80
CA LEU A 421 -6.12 12.06 -18.48
C LEU A 421 -6.93 13.33 -18.22
N GLU A 422 -7.67 13.37 -17.14
CA GLU A 422 -8.51 14.49 -16.73
C GLU A 422 -8.21 14.89 -15.30
N PRO A 423 -8.21 16.20 -14.95
CA PRO A 423 -8.09 16.64 -13.56
C PRO A 423 -9.30 16.16 -12.76
N GLY A 424 -9.10 15.74 -11.53
CA GLY A 424 -10.10 15.40 -10.54
C GLY A 424 -10.34 16.53 -9.54
N GLU A 425 -11.34 16.35 -8.68
CA GLU A 425 -11.58 17.26 -7.56
C GLU A 425 -10.49 17.07 -6.50
N PRO A 426 -10.06 18.14 -5.80
CA PRO A 426 -9.08 18.04 -4.73
C PRO A 426 -9.48 17.00 -3.67
N GLY A 427 -8.58 16.07 -3.35
CA GLY A 427 -8.80 14.98 -2.40
C GLY A 427 -9.61 13.82 -2.96
N SER A 428 -9.87 13.77 -4.28
CA SER A 428 -10.58 12.65 -4.91
C SER A 428 -9.70 11.43 -5.20
N GLY A 429 -8.38 11.57 -5.09
CA GLY A 429 -7.42 10.54 -5.41
C GLY A 429 -7.41 10.14 -6.89
N MET A 430 -6.89 8.96 -7.19
CA MET A 430 -6.86 8.43 -8.55
C MET A 430 -8.16 7.69 -8.87
N ARG A 431 -8.72 7.95 -10.06
CA ARG A 431 -9.90 7.25 -10.58
C ARG A 431 -9.62 6.69 -11.95
N TYR A 432 -10.10 5.48 -12.19
CA TYR A 432 -9.87 4.78 -13.46
C TYR A 432 -11.20 4.38 -14.09
N GLU A 433 -11.35 4.67 -15.38
CA GLU A 433 -12.55 4.35 -16.16
C GLU A 433 -12.19 3.69 -17.49
N CYS A 434 -13.15 2.96 -18.09
CA CYS A 434 -12.99 2.36 -19.40
C CYS A 434 -14.16 2.76 -20.30
N HIS A 435 -13.86 3.51 -21.36
CA HIS A 435 -14.82 3.90 -22.40
C HIS A 435 -14.49 3.26 -23.77
N CYS A 436 -13.54 2.33 -23.80
CA CYS A 436 -13.14 1.63 -25.02
C CYS A 436 -14.21 0.61 -25.44
N SER A 437 -14.57 0.61 -26.74
CA SER A 437 -15.47 -0.40 -27.29
C SER A 437 -14.80 -1.78 -27.37
N GLU A 438 -15.57 -2.86 -27.14
CA GLU A 438 -15.10 -4.24 -27.33
C GLU A 438 -14.73 -4.54 -28.80
N ASP A 439 -15.26 -3.78 -29.74
CA ASP A 439 -14.91 -3.88 -31.17
C ASP A 439 -13.50 -3.33 -31.47
N ILE A 440 -12.99 -2.41 -30.62
CA ILE A 440 -11.66 -1.79 -30.76
C ILE A 440 -10.62 -2.62 -30.00
N LEU A 441 -10.93 -2.99 -28.76
CA LEU A 441 -10.06 -3.78 -27.91
C LEU A 441 -10.89 -4.81 -27.15
N ASP A 442 -10.50 -6.09 -27.20
CA ASP A 442 -11.18 -7.18 -26.47
C ASP A 442 -11.23 -6.89 -24.96
N LYS A 443 -12.35 -7.30 -24.32
CA LYS A 443 -12.62 -7.05 -22.91
C LYS A 443 -11.54 -7.56 -21.97
N ASN A 444 -10.89 -8.67 -22.28
CA ASN A 444 -9.81 -9.22 -21.46
C ASN A 444 -8.60 -8.28 -21.45
N TRP A 445 -8.27 -7.68 -22.59
CA TRP A 445 -7.23 -6.67 -22.68
C TRP A 445 -7.61 -5.37 -21.98
N GLN A 446 -8.86 -4.95 -22.06
CA GLN A 446 -9.36 -3.78 -21.33
C GLN A 446 -9.19 -3.97 -19.82
N ARG A 447 -9.58 -5.14 -19.29
CA ARG A 447 -9.40 -5.48 -17.88
C ARG A 447 -7.93 -5.52 -17.48
N LEU A 448 -7.08 -6.03 -18.36
CA LEU A 448 -5.65 -6.08 -18.09
C LEU A 448 -5.03 -4.69 -18.02
N VAL A 449 -5.41 -3.76 -18.93
CA VAL A 449 -5.00 -2.36 -18.86
C VAL A 449 -5.47 -1.72 -17.55
N TYR A 450 -6.72 -1.97 -17.14
CA TYR A 450 -7.25 -1.49 -15.86
C TYR A 450 -6.42 -2.01 -14.68
N THR A 451 -6.11 -3.31 -14.66
CA THR A 451 -5.22 -3.89 -13.64
C THR A 451 -3.87 -3.20 -13.61
N HIS A 452 -3.25 -2.94 -14.77
CA HIS A 452 -1.96 -2.26 -14.84
C HIS A 452 -2.01 -0.79 -14.43
N LEU A 453 -3.15 -0.12 -14.57
CA LEU A 453 -3.35 1.21 -14.01
C LEU A 453 -3.42 1.19 -12.47
N CYS A 454 -4.03 0.14 -11.90
CA CYS A 454 -4.23 0.02 -10.45
C CYS A 454 -3.04 -0.60 -9.70
N GLU A 455 -2.21 -1.43 -10.35
CA GLU A 455 -1.14 -2.21 -9.68
C GLU A 455 0.06 -1.37 -9.23
N LYS A 456 0.18 -0.13 -9.71
CA LYS A 456 1.33 0.72 -9.49
C LYS A 456 0.92 2.15 -9.12
N MET A 457 1.60 2.73 -8.15
CA MET A 457 1.58 4.18 -7.92
C MET A 457 2.27 4.88 -9.09
N HIS A 458 1.50 5.67 -9.86
CA HIS A 458 2.03 6.42 -10.98
C HIS A 458 2.74 7.67 -10.49
N ARG A 459 3.89 7.99 -11.12
CA ARG A 459 4.72 9.14 -10.75
C ARG A 459 4.53 10.28 -11.74
N GLY A 460 4.55 11.51 -11.23
CA GLY A 460 4.44 12.73 -12.00
C GLY A 460 5.74 13.08 -12.76
N VAL A 461 5.74 14.21 -13.48
CA VAL A 461 6.83 14.63 -14.38
C VAL A 461 7.59 15.86 -13.87
N LEU A 462 7.17 16.49 -12.77
CA LEU A 462 7.84 17.65 -12.18
C LEU A 462 8.94 17.26 -11.20
N THR A 463 8.63 16.38 -10.28
CA THR A 463 9.53 15.92 -9.21
C THR A 463 9.60 14.39 -9.10
N GLY A 464 8.82 13.69 -9.91
CA GLY A 464 8.62 12.25 -9.77
C GLY A 464 7.79 11.85 -8.57
N SER A 465 7.07 12.78 -7.96
CA SER A 465 6.16 12.52 -6.85
C SER A 465 4.92 11.74 -7.30
N GLU A 466 4.21 11.16 -6.35
CA GLU A 466 2.99 10.40 -6.61
C GLU A 466 1.89 11.25 -7.24
N LEU A 467 1.15 10.68 -8.20
CA LEU A 467 -0.02 11.32 -8.79
C LEU A 467 -1.24 11.21 -7.88
N THR A 468 -2.04 12.27 -7.83
CA THR A 468 -3.32 12.29 -7.14
C THR A 468 -4.34 13.17 -7.86
N ASP A 469 -5.60 13.08 -7.47
CA ASP A 469 -6.68 13.95 -7.94
C ASP A 469 -6.81 13.98 -9.47
N MET A 470 -6.80 12.79 -10.05
CA MET A 470 -6.89 12.60 -11.49
C MET A 470 -7.85 11.46 -11.85
N LYS A 471 -8.45 11.58 -13.02
CA LYS A 471 -9.19 10.51 -13.66
C LYS A 471 -8.47 10.08 -14.94
N ILE A 472 -8.19 8.78 -15.06
CA ILE A 472 -7.58 8.18 -16.25
C ILE A 472 -8.61 7.24 -16.89
N THR A 473 -8.96 7.52 -18.15
CA THR A 473 -9.95 6.77 -18.90
C THR A 473 -9.29 6.06 -20.08
N LEU A 474 -9.43 4.73 -20.16
CA LEU A 474 -9.05 3.98 -21.36
C LEU A 474 -10.05 4.28 -22.49
N VAL A 475 -9.57 4.87 -23.58
CA VAL A 475 -10.41 5.29 -24.71
C VAL A 475 -10.23 4.40 -25.93
N ALA A 476 -9.01 3.88 -26.15
CA ALA A 476 -8.76 2.94 -27.23
C ALA A 476 -7.49 2.12 -26.94
N GLY A 477 -7.30 1.08 -27.70
CA GLY A 477 -6.09 0.28 -27.69
C GLY A 477 -6.07 -0.71 -28.84
N ARG A 478 -4.92 -1.31 -29.09
CA ARG A 478 -4.78 -2.30 -30.16
C ARG A 478 -3.89 -3.43 -29.72
N ALA A 479 -4.34 -4.66 -29.99
CA ALA A 479 -3.60 -5.89 -29.81
C ALA A 479 -3.30 -6.53 -31.18
N HIS A 480 -2.22 -7.28 -31.28
CA HIS A 480 -1.92 -8.09 -32.45
C HIS A 480 -2.16 -9.57 -32.15
N PRO A 481 -2.96 -10.31 -32.96
CA PRO A 481 -3.38 -11.69 -32.63
C PRO A 481 -2.25 -12.71 -32.42
N LYS A 482 -1.03 -12.41 -32.88
CA LYS A 482 0.13 -13.30 -32.80
C LYS A 482 1.30 -12.78 -31.97
N HIS A 483 1.30 -11.48 -31.66
CA HIS A 483 2.45 -10.80 -31.08
C HIS A 483 2.11 -10.03 -29.80
N THR A 484 0.91 -10.12 -29.30
CA THR A 484 0.54 -9.45 -28.03
C THR A 484 0.57 -10.44 -26.89
N GLU A 485 1.33 -10.10 -25.88
CA GLU A 485 1.39 -10.76 -24.58
C GLU A 485 0.94 -9.78 -23.47
N GLY A 486 0.61 -10.30 -22.28
CA GLY A 486 0.09 -9.45 -21.21
C GLY A 486 1.09 -8.38 -20.74
N GLY A 487 2.37 -8.72 -20.69
CA GLY A 487 3.46 -7.78 -20.36
C GLY A 487 3.57 -6.58 -21.30
N ASP A 488 3.14 -6.73 -22.58
CA ASP A 488 3.18 -5.65 -23.56
C ASP A 488 2.18 -4.55 -23.20
N PHE A 489 0.98 -4.93 -22.76
CA PHE A 489 -0.01 -3.97 -22.28
C PHE A 489 0.45 -3.24 -21.02
N ARG A 490 1.20 -3.90 -20.12
CA ARG A 490 1.82 -3.22 -18.98
C ARG A 490 2.74 -2.10 -19.43
N GLN A 491 3.62 -2.41 -20.37
CA GLN A 491 4.57 -1.46 -20.91
C GLN A 491 3.90 -0.32 -21.69
N ALA A 492 2.90 -0.64 -22.50
CA ALA A 492 2.15 0.36 -23.24
C ALA A 492 1.32 1.27 -22.31
N THR A 493 0.68 0.70 -21.27
CA THR A 493 -0.13 1.45 -20.31
C THR A 493 0.74 2.47 -19.54
N TYR A 494 1.90 2.04 -19.03
CA TYR A 494 2.78 2.95 -18.28
C TYR A 494 3.32 4.09 -19.16
N ARG A 495 3.66 3.81 -20.42
CA ARG A 495 4.07 4.84 -21.39
C ARG A 495 2.94 5.78 -21.73
N ALA A 496 1.71 5.27 -21.88
CA ALA A 496 0.56 6.12 -22.16
C ALA A 496 0.30 7.12 -21.03
N VAL A 497 0.38 6.69 -19.77
CA VAL A 497 0.26 7.59 -18.61
C VAL A 497 1.37 8.66 -18.67
N ARG A 498 2.62 8.24 -18.80
CA ARG A 498 3.76 9.16 -18.78
C ARG A 498 3.76 10.13 -19.95
N GLN A 499 3.49 9.64 -21.14
CA GLN A 499 3.42 10.47 -22.35
C GLN A 499 2.28 11.51 -22.26
N GLY A 500 1.13 11.13 -21.68
CA GLY A 500 0.04 12.06 -21.44
C GLY A 500 0.40 13.13 -20.40
N LEU A 501 1.12 12.79 -19.35
CA LEU A 501 1.63 13.76 -18.36
C LEU A 501 2.63 14.74 -18.94
N MET A 502 3.49 14.32 -19.87
CA MET A 502 4.42 15.21 -20.57
C MET A 502 3.71 16.28 -21.42
N GLN A 503 2.47 16.04 -21.84
CA GLN A 503 1.64 16.99 -22.60
C GLN A 503 0.74 17.82 -21.70
N ALA A 504 0.52 17.40 -20.46
CA ALA A 504 -0.36 18.08 -19.51
C ALA A 504 0.34 19.27 -18.83
N GLU A 505 -0.46 20.22 -18.36
CA GLU A 505 0.00 21.23 -17.41
C GLU A 505 0.01 20.62 -16.01
N SER A 506 1.14 20.05 -15.60
CA SER A 506 1.32 19.43 -14.30
C SER A 506 1.43 20.46 -13.17
N VAL A 507 0.91 20.11 -12.00
CA VAL A 507 0.89 20.93 -10.79
C VAL A 507 1.51 20.15 -9.66
N LEU A 508 2.49 20.76 -9.00
CA LEU A 508 3.04 20.22 -7.75
C LEU A 508 2.11 20.58 -6.58
N LEU A 509 1.80 19.61 -5.76
CA LEU A 509 0.98 19.73 -4.57
C LEU A 509 1.83 19.50 -3.32
N GLU A 510 1.59 20.32 -2.31
CA GLU A 510 2.17 20.15 -0.97
C GLU A 510 1.08 19.97 0.09
N PRO A 511 1.39 19.28 1.21
CA PRO A 511 0.45 19.10 2.28
C PRO A 511 0.25 20.41 3.08
N PHE A 512 -0.99 20.66 3.52
CA PHE A 512 -1.39 21.80 4.32
C PHE A 512 -1.95 21.36 5.67
N TYR A 513 -1.66 22.15 6.72
CA TYR A 513 -2.34 22.09 7.99
C TYR A 513 -3.43 23.15 8.08
N ALA A 514 -4.62 22.75 8.53
CA ALA A 514 -5.55 23.67 9.19
C ALA A 514 -5.07 23.86 10.62
N PHE A 515 -4.93 25.10 11.03
CA PHE A 515 -4.45 25.42 12.37
C PHE A 515 -5.45 26.26 13.16
N SER A 516 -5.37 26.12 14.47
CA SER A 516 -6.07 26.99 15.43
C SER A 516 -5.08 27.39 16.53
N LEU A 517 -4.72 28.65 16.56
CA LEU A 517 -3.80 29.23 17.54
C LEU A 517 -4.57 30.07 18.54
N GLU A 518 -4.59 29.67 19.79
CA GLU A 518 -5.10 30.46 20.93
C GLU A 518 -3.95 31.19 21.62
N VAL A 519 -3.99 32.51 21.61
CA VAL A 519 -2.98 33.39 22.25
C VAL A 519 -3.64 34.58 22.92
N LYS A 520 -2.95 35.17 23.90
CA LYS A 520 -3.37 36.45 24.48
C LYS A 520 -3.28 37.57 23.45
N ARG A 521 -4.14 38.57 23.61
CA ARG A 521 -4.22 39.73 22.71
C ARG A 521 -2.88 40.41 22.47
N ASP A 522 -1.99 40.44 23.46
CA ASP A 522 -0.63 41.01 23.33
C ASP A 522 0.26 40.33 22.31
N TYR A 523 0.01 39.04 21.98
CA TYR A 523 0.83 38.26 21.08
C TYR A 523 0.23 38.09 19.66
N VAL A 524 -1.00 38.58 19.44
CA VAL A 524 -1.72 38.45 18.17
C VAL A 524 -0.96 39.06 17.02
N GLY A 525 -0.44 40.28 17.18
CA GLY A 525 0.31 40.97 16.12
C GLY A 525 1.54 40.20 15.65
N ARG A 526 2.26 39.55 16.57
CA ARG A 526 3.39 38.67 16.21
C ARG A 526 2.92 37.43 15.45
N ALA A 527 1.91 36.75 15.98
CA ALA A 527 1.36 35.55 15.35
C ALA A 527 0.87 35.82 13.93
N MET A 528 0.19 36.95 13.69
CA MET A 528 -0.25 37.37 12.36
C MET A 528 0.93 37.57 11.40
N THR A 529 1.97 38.29 11.83
CA THR A 529 3.17 38.50 11.03
C THR A 529 3.89 37.18 10.71
N ASP A 530 3.95 36.27 11.67
CA ASP A 530 4.54 34.95 11.46
C ASP A 530 3.72 34.14 10.44
N PHE A 531 2.39 34.11 10.54
CA PHE A 531 1.54 33.40 9.56
C PHE A 531 1.57 34.05 8.17
N GLU A 532 1.63 35.38 8.05
CA GLU A 532 1.84 36.06 6.77
C GLU A 532 3.18 35.64 6.13
N ARG A 533 4.25 35.64 6.92
CA ARG A 533 5.57 35.19 6.45
C ARG A 533 5.57 33.71 6.01
N MET A 534 4.78 32.88 6.65
CA MET A 534 4.61 31.46 6.33
C MET A 534 3.66 31.23 5.14
N GLY A 535 3.10 32.28 4.53
CA GLY A 535 2.15 32.16 3.42
C GLY A 535 0.82 31.51 3.81
N ALA A 536 0.46 31.54 5.09
CA ALA A 536 -0.77 30.97 5.59
C ALA A 536 -1.96 31.93 5.40
N ALA A 537 -3.10 31.36 4.99
CA ALA A 537 -4.37 32.09 4.99
C ALA A 537 -5.03 31.95 6.37
N PHE A 538 -5.39 33.04 7.00
CA PHE A 538 -5.96 32.99 8.35
C PHE A 538 -7.10 33.98 8.59
N ASN A 539 -7.94 33.67 9.58
CA ASN A 539 -9.02 34.49 10.11
C ASN A 539 -8.88 34.60 11.65
N MET A 540 -9.40 35.67 12.22
CA MET A 540 -9.41 35.91 13.67
C MET A 540 -10.82 35.80 14.22
N GLN A 541 -10.93 35.17 15.38
CA GLN A 541 -12.13 35.08 16.16
C GLN A 541 -11.83 35.55 17.60
N GLU A 542 -12.65 36.44 18.15
CA GLU A 542 -12.51 36.79 19.54
C GLU A 542 -13.01 35.63 20.42
N ALA A 543 -12.19 35.21 21.36
CA ALA A 543 -12.53 34.20 22.36
C ALA A 543 -12.92 34.88 23.68
N ASP A 544 -13.47 34.14 24.64
CA ASP A 544 -13.82 34.63 25.94
C ASP A 544 -12.61 35.21 26.69
N GLY A 545 -12.75 36.50 27.13
CA GLY A 545 -11.75 37.19 27.93
C GLY A 545 -10.64 37.85 27.12
N ASP A 546 -9.36 37.69 27.54
CA ASP A 546 -8.18 38.33 26.96
C ASP A 546 -7.51 37.49 25.85
N ASN A 547 -8.10 36.32 25.52
CA ASN A 547 -7.59 35.43 24.49
C ASN A 547 -8.23 35.67 23.12
N VAL A 548 -7.44 35.47 22.06
CA VAL A 548 -7.85 35.52 20.66
C VAL A 548 -7.52 34.20 20.01
N VAL A 549 -8.42 33.68 19.20
CA VAL A 549 -8.19 32.47 18.39
C VAL A 549 -7.95 32.86 16.92
N ILE A 550 -6.82 32.45 16.38
CA ILE A 550 -6.45 32.61 14.96
C ILE A 550 -6.60 31.27 14.31
N THR A 551 -7.50 31.15 13.34
CA THR A 551 -7.73 29.92 12.57
C THR A 551 -7.31 30.12 11.12
N GLY A 552 -6.80 29.09 10.47
CA GLY A 552 -6.38 29.22 9.08
C GLY A 552 -5.83 27.94 8.51
N GLU A 553 -5.29 28.05 7.29
CA GLU A 553 -4.58 26.96 6.60
C GLU A 553 -3.20 27.44 6.14
N GLY A 554 -2.21 26.57 6.18
CA GLY A 554 -0.88 26.87 5.67
C GLY A 554 0.01 25.66 5.45
N PRO A 555 1.12 25.81 4.72
CA PRO A 555 2.00 24.71 4.33
C PRO A 555 2.62 24.00 5.52
N VAL A 556 2.64 22.66 5.46
CA VAL A 556 3.28 21.82 6.50
C VAL A 556 4.77 22.16 6.65
N SER A 557 5.43 22.53 5.54
CA SER A 557 6.85 22.88 5.49
C SER A 557 7.26 23.97 6.48
N VAL A 558 6.40 24.93 6.72
CA VAL A 558 6.70 26.12 7.53
C VAL A 558 5.97 26.12 8.87
N ILE A 559 4.76 25.53 8.94
CA ILE A 559 3.94 25.52 10.16
C ILE A 559 4.29 24.36 11.10
N GLY A 560 4.84 23.25 10.59
CA GLY A 560 5.05 22.03 11.37
C GLY A 560 5.85 22.23 12.67
N ASN A 561 6.81 23.12 12.68
CA ASN A 561 7.65 23.41 13.84
C ASN A 561 7.22 24.67 14.63
N TYR A 562 6.16 25.36 14.22
CA TYR A 562 5.78 26.66 14.78
C TYR A 562 5.36 26.61 16.26
N GLN A 563 4.91 25.45 16.77
CA GLN A 563 4.58 25.27 18.19
C GLN A 563 5.75 25.62 19.11
N ALA A 564 7.00 25.32 18.72
CA ALA A 564 8.17 25.65 19.51
C ALA A 564 8.37 27.17 19.60
N GLU A 565 8.15 27.90 18.50
CA GLU A 565 8.21 29.37 18.48
C GLU A 565 7.06 29.98 19.30
N VAL A 566 5.84 29.45 19.16
CA VAL A 566 4.67 29.87 19.96
C VAL A 566 4.97 29.74 21.46
N ASN A 567 5.47 28.60 21.90
CA ASN A 567 5.84 28.35 23.30
C ASN A 567 6.91 29.34 23.78
N ALA A 568 7.87 29.68 22.96
CA ALA A 568 8.96 30.57 23.30
C ALA A 568 8.45 32.03 23.55
N TYR A 569 7.66 32.59 22.64
CA TYR A 569 7.22 33.98 22.79
C TYR A 569 6.01 34.12 23.71
N THR A 570 5.15 33.13 23.84
CA THR A 570 4.00 33.15 24.76
C THR A 570 4.35 32.64 26.16
N LYS A 571 5.59 32.23 26.41
CA LYS A 571 6.04 31.60 27.67
C LYS A 571 5.20 30.37 28.05
N GLY A 572 4.81 29.57 27.04
CA GLY A 572 4.03 28.36 27.22
C GLY A 572 2.51 28.57 27.43
N THR A 573 2.01 29.80 27.27
CA THR A 573 0.56 30.06 27.40
C THR A 573 -0.20 29.94 26.08
N GLY A 574 0.49 29.97 24.93
CA GLY A 574 -0.10 29.81 23.61
C GLY A 574 -0.36 28.33 23.29
N ARG A 575 -1.48 28.07 22.65
CA ARG A 575 -1.89 26.70 22.23
C ARG A 575 -2.10 26.66 20.72
N LEU A 576 -1.29 25.91 20.02
CA LEU A 576 -1.44 25.68 18.60
C LEU A 576 -2.00 24.27 18.40
N ALA A 577 -3.14 24.17 17.76
CA ALA A 577 -3.72 22.90 17.29
C ALA A 577 -3.54 22.81 15.78
N LEU A 578 -3.02 21.69 15.30
CA LEU A 578 -2.80 21.40 13.88
C LEU A 578 -3.66 20.20 13.46
N LYS A 579 -4.26 20.30 12.28
CA LYS A 579 -5.05 19.25 11.66
C LYS A 579 -4.72 19.19 10.18
N MET A 580 -4.53 18.00 9.63
CA MET A 580 -4.31 17.84 8.20
C MET A 580 -5.49 18.41 7.40
N ALA A 581 -5.21 19.31 6.46
CA ALA A 581 -6.21 19.95 5.59
C ALA A 581 -6.17 19.41 4.14
N GLY A 582 -5.31 18.40 3.88
CA GLY A 582 -5.09 17.82 2.55
C GLY A 582 -3.99 18.53 1.78
N TYR A 583 -3.98 18.31 0.47
CA TYR A 583 -2.98 18.83 -0.43
C TYR A 583 -3.49 20.07 -1.16
N ARG A 584 -2.59 21.04 -1.41
CA ARG A 584 -2.85 22.28 -2.14
C ARG A 584 -1.70 22.56 -3.11
N PRO A 585 -1.89 23.41 -4.14
CA PRO A 585 -0.78 23.82 -5.00
C PRO A 585 0.39 24.35 -4.20
N CYS A 586 1.60 23.88 -4.52
CA CYS A 586 2.82 24.25 -3.82
C CYS A 586 3.12 25.73 -3.99
N HIS A 587 3.42 26.43 -2.89
CA HIS A 587 3.63 27.86 -2.87
C HIS A 587 4.96 28.30 -3.51
N ASN A 588 5.99 27.42 -3.48
CA ASN A 588 7.32 27.67 -4.04
C ASN A 588 7.74 26.60 -5.05
N THR A 589 6.84 26.26 -5.98
CA THR A 589 6.96 25.17 -6.94
C THR A 589 8.31 25.19 -7.69
N GLU A 590 8.78 26.34 -8.18
CA GLU A 590 10.01 26.43 -8.96
C GLU A 590 11.26 26.04 -8.15
N GLU A 591 11.34 26.51 -6.91
CA GLU A 591 12.44 26.17 -5.99
C GLU A 591 12.47 24.68 -5.65
N VAL A 592 11.28 24.08 -5.46
CA VAL A 592 11.16 22.65 -5.16
C VAL A 592 11.58 21.80 -6.37
N ILE A 593 11.12 22.14 -7.58
CA ILE A 593 11.51 21.43 -8.82
C ILE A 593 13.02 21.51 -9.02
N GLU A 594 13.62 22.69 -8.84
CA GLU A 594 15.07 22.86 -8.98
C GLU A 594 15.85 22.03 -7.96
N ARG A 595 15.35 21.98 -6.71
CA ARG A 595 15.96 21.16 -5.63
C ARG A 595 15.91 19.66 -5.92
N PHE A 596 14.78 19.17 -6.46
CA PHE A 596 14.63 17.75 -6.80
C PHE A 596 15.45 17.40 -8.06
N GLY A 597 15.59 18.32 -9.01
CA GLY A 597 16.36 18.10 -10.24
C GLY A 597 15.88 16.88 -11.04
N TYR A 598 14.59 16.50 -10.94
CA TYR A 598 14.04 15.34 -11.62
C TYR A 598 13.88 15.59 -13.12
N GLU A 599 14.46 14.71 -13.93
CA GLU A 599 14.36 14.76 -15.39
C GLU A 599 13.53 13.56 -15.88
N PRO A 600 12.26 13.76 -16.28
CA PRO A 600 11.36 12.65 -16.65
C PRO A 600 11.82 11.84 -17.86
N GLU A 601 12.58 12.46 -18.77
CA GLU A 601 13.13 11.80 -19.97
C GLU A 601 14.28 10.84 -19.63
N ARG A 602 14.93 11.03 -18.49
CA ARG A 602 16.01 10.16 -18.01
C ARG A 602 15.55 9.08 -17.05
N ASP A 603 14.28 9.09 -16.65
CA ASP A 603 13.72 8.07 -15.77
C ASP A 603 13.40 6.79 -16.55
N THR A 604 14.35 5.88 -16.57
CA THR A 604 14.20 4.59 -17.27
C THR A 604 13.23 3.63 -16.62
N ARG A 605 12.91 3.80 -15.32
CA ARG A 605 11.88 3.02 -14.63
C ARG A 605 10.47 3.45 -15.04
N ASN A 606 10.31 4.71 -15.41
CA ASN A 606 9.05 5.29 -15.86
C ASN A 606 9.24 5.99 -17.21
N PRO A 607 9.55 5.24 -18.28
CA PRO A 607 9.89 5.82 -19.58
C PRO A 607 8.72 6.61 -20.16
N VAL A 608 9.04 7.76 -20.74
CA VAL A 608 8.10 8.64 -21.43
C VAL A 608 7.95 8.30 -22.91
N ASP A 609 8.99 7.71 -23.49
CA ASP A 609 9.08 7.38 -24.89
C ASP A 609 8.42 6.05 -25.22
N SER A 610 8.04 5.82 -26.45
CA SER A 610 7.43 4.59 -26.93
C SER A 610 8.36 3.80 -27.83
N VAL A 611 8.14 2.49 -27.95
CA VAL A 611 8.96 1.59 -28.75
C VAL A 611 8.13 1.09 -29.93
N PHE A 612 8.61 1.34 -31.13
CA PHE A 612 8.02 0.91 -32.40
C PHE A 612 8.95 -0.05 -33.14
N CYS A 613 8.41 -0.79 -34.12
CA CYS A 613 9.18 -1.73 -34.94
C CYS A 613 9.12 -1.36 -36.42
N ALA A 614 10.25 -1.26 -37.07
CA ALA A 614 10.34 -1.10 -38.53
C ALA A 614 11.44 -2.01 -39.09
N GLY A 615 11.10 -2.76 -40.15
CA GLY A 615 12.08 -3.61 -40.83
C GLY A 615 12.62 -4.76 -39.98
N GLY A 616 11.92 -5.16 -38.88
CA GLY A 616 12.33 -6.21 -37.96
C GLY A 616 13.29 -5.74 -36.85
N SER A 617 13.43 -4.43 -36.62
CA SER A 617 14.19 -3.83 -35.54
C SER A 617 13.33 -2.85 -34.75
N GLY A 618 13.37 -2.95 -33.41
CA GLY A 618 12.74 -1.97 -32.54
C GLY A 618 13.51 -0.64 -32.57
N TYR A 619 12.79 0.48 -32.47
CA TYR A 619 13.36 1.80 -32.33
C TYR A 619 12.52 2.65 -31.37
N VAL A 620 13.18 3.56 -30.66
CA VAL A 620 12.51 4.44 -29.69
C VAL A 620 12.00 5.68 -30.42
N VAL A 621 10.74 6.04 -30.13
CA VAL A 621 10.11 7.27 -30.60
C VAL A 621 9.92 8.19 -29.39
N PRO A 622 10.48 9.42 -29.41
CA PRO A 622 10.33 10.39 -28.34
C PRO A 622 8.86 10.72 -28.06
N TRP A 623 8.54 11.02 -26.81
CA TRP A 623 7.17 11.24 -26.35
C TRP A 623 6.37 12.28 -27.15
N ASN A 624 7.03 13.32 -27.67
CA ASN A 624 6.41 14.38 -28.49
C ASN A 624 6.06 13.94 -29.92
N GLU A 625 6.66 12.85 -30.42
CA GLU A 625 6.45 12.34 -31.78
C GLU A 625 5.56 11.09 -31.81
N VAL A 626 5.27 10.46 -30.65
CA VAL A 626 4.50 9.20 -30.56
C VAL A 626 3.15 9.29 -31.30
N ARG A 627 2.51 10.44 -31.25
CA ARG A 627 1.20 10.64 -31.90
C ARG A 627 1.25 10.46 -33.42
N GLU A 628 2.34 10.86 -34.06
CA GLU A 628 2.53 10.77 -35.53
C GLU A 628 2.78 9.32 -35.98
N HIS A 629 3.30 8.49 -35.06
CA HIS A 629 3.62 7.09 -35.29
C HIS A 629 2.54 6.11 -34.83
N ALA A 630 1.54 6.57 -34.07
CA ALA A 630 0.49 5.72 -33.51
C ALA A 630 -0.32 4.98 -34.60
N HIS A 631 -0.64 3.73 -34.36
CA HIS A 631 -1.36 2.86 -35.30
C HIS A 631 -2.90 2.95 -35.18
N VAL A 632 -3.39 3.55 -34.11
CA VAL A 632 -4.82 3.81 -33.90
C VAL A 632 -5.09 5.29 -34.08
N GLU A 633 -5.82 5.63 -35.13
CA GLU A 633 -6.27 7.00 -35.38
C GLU A 633 -7.51 7.31 -34.54
N ILE A 634 -7.41 8.33 -33.69
CA ILE A 634 -8.54 8.85 -32.92
C ILE A 634 -8.67 10.33 -33.19
N ALA A 635 -9.86 10.75 -33.66
CA ALA A 635 -10.21 12.14 -33.76
C ALA A 635 -10.49 12.71 -32.35
N VAL A 636 -9.58 13.50 -31.82
CA VAL A 636 -9.79 14.27 -30.59
C VAL A 636 -10.44 15.59 -30.98
N THR A 637 -11.68 15.81 -30.57
CA THR A 637 -12.37 17.10 -30.69
C THR A 637 -12.42 17.77 -29.32
N ASP A 638 -12.46 19.10 -29.27
CA ASP A 638 -12.55 19.89 -28.01
C ASP A 638 -13.79 19.53 -27.15
N SER A 639 -14.73 18.76 -27.67
CA SER A 639 -15.94 18.31 -27.00
C SER A 639 -15.96 16.81 -26.63
N GLY A 640 -14.88 16.05 -26.87
CA GLY A 640 -14.77 14.62 -26.57
C GLY A 640 -14.07 13.81 -27.65
N VAL A 641 -13.74 12.56 -27.33
CA VAL A 641 -13.05 11.62 -28.23
C VAL A 641 -14.06 11.02 -29.22
N ALA A 642 -13.90 11.25 -30.53
CA ALA A 642 -14.67 10.59 -31.58
C ALA A 642 -13.79 9.49 -32.22
N GLY A 643 -14.22 8.22 -32.11
CA GLY A 643 -13.54 7.08 -32.74
C GLY A 643 -13.66 7.16 -34.27
N GLY A 644 -12.53 7.06 -34.97
CA GLY A 644 -12.48 7.16 -36.44
C GLY A 644 -13.05 5.94 -37.13
N GLN A 645 -14.24 6.11 -37.75
CA GLN A 645 -14.63 5.52 -39.00
C GLN A 645 -15.53 6.50 -39.73
N SER A 646 -15.28 6.63 -41.06
CA SER A 646 -15.91 7.54 -41.99
C SER A 646 -17.45 7.68 -41.81
N ASP A 647 -17.89 8.94 -41.79
CA ASP A 647 -19.20 9.46 -42.08
C ASP A 647 -20.43 8.56 -41.71
N ARG A 648 -20.70 8.42 -40.41
CA ARG A 648 -22.05 8.27 -39.87
C ARG A 648 -22.09 8.89 -38.48
N GLU A 649 -22.83 9.99 -38.34
CA GLU A 649 -23.25 10.51 -37.02
C GLU A 649 -23.86 9.39 -36.20
N VAL A 650 -23.10 8.84 -35.23
CA VAL A 650 -23.65 7.97 -34.20
C VAL A 650 -24.14 8.87 -33.07
N LYS A 651 -25.40 9.18 -33.07
CA LYS A 651 -26.13 9.69 -31.91
C LYS A 651 -26.09 8.59 -30.84
N LEU A 652 -25.18 8.69 -29.91
CA LEU A 652 -25.18 7.91 -28.67
C LEU A 652 -26.41 8.28 -27.86
N THR A 653 -27.42 7.43 -27.85
CA THR A 653 -28.57 7.57 -26.95
C THR A 653 -28.11 7.30 -25.52
N ALA A 654 -28.59 8.08 -24.55
CA ALA A 654 -28.26 8.08 -23.13
C ALA A 654 -28.42 6.72 -22.40
N LYS A 655 -28.74 5.64 -23.09
CA LYS A 655 -28.83 4.27 -22.56
C LYS A 655 -27.55 3.43 -22.74
N GLN A 656 -26.55 3.91 -23.49
CA GLN A 656 -25.29 3.20 -23.70
C GLN A 656 -24.12 3.79 -22.91
N ALA A 657 -24.29 4.94 -22.26
CA ALA A 657 -23.28 5.64 -21.51
C ALA A 657 -23.14 5.19 -20.03
N SER A 658 -23.80 4.13 -19.59
CA SER A 658 -23.76 3.66 -18.20
C SER A 658 -23.46 2.16 -18.07
N ARG A 659 -22.45 1.67 -18.79
CA ARG A 659 -21.77 0.45 -18.38
C ARG A 659 -20.41 0.86 -17.82
N THR A 660 -20.42 1.36 -16.60
CA THR A 660 -19.25 1.29 -15.73
C THR A 660 -18.83 -0.17 -15.66
N VAL A 661 -17.57 -0.42 -15.97
CA VAL A 661 -16.92 -1.66 -15.55
C VAL A 661 -17.13 -1.71 -14.04
N SER A 662 -17.77 -2.76 -13.53
CA SER A 662 -17.85 -2.97 -12.09
C SER A 662 -16.42 -2.90 -11.55
N ASP A 663 -16.22 -2.19 -10.43
CA ASP A 663 -14.94 -2.02 -9.72
C ASP A 663 -14.37 -3.36 -9.18
N GLU A 664 -14.57 -4.46 -9.90
CA GLU A 664 -13.99 -5.75 -9.55
C GLU A 664 -12.52 -5.76 -9.91
N TRP A 665 -11.70 -5.67 -8.90
CA TRP A 665 -10.28 -5.94 -8.94
C TRP A 665 -10.03 -7.35 -9.51
N ILE A 666 -9.17 -7.47 -10.50
CA ILE A 666 -8.76 -8.75 -11.05
C ILE A 666 -7.58 -9.25 -10.23
N GLY A 667 -7.77 -10.38 -9.53
CA GLY A 667 -6.68 -11.05 -8.82
C GLY A 667 -5.58 -11.55 -9.75
N THR A 668 -4.38 -11.73 -9.24
CA THR A 668 -3.22 -12.26 -10.01
C THR A 668 -3.52 -13.57 -10.70
N ASP A 669 -4.28 -14.47 -10.08
CA ASP A 669 -4.69 -15.76 -10.67
C ASP A 669 -5.65 -15.58 -11.86
N GLU A 670 -6.48 -14.56 -11.85
CA GLU A 670 -7.37 -14.23 -12.96
C GLU A 670 -6.60 -13.55 -14.10
N VAL A 671 -5.60 -12.74 -13.79
CA VAL A 671 -4.66 -12.18 -14.77
C VAL A 671 -3.91 -13.33 -15.47
N ASP A 672 -3.38 -14.29 -14.73
CA ASP A 672 -2.69 -15.46 -15.28
C ASP A 672 -3.63 -16.33 -16.09
N ARG A 673 -4.89 -16.48 -15.68
CA ARG A 673 -5.92 -17.16 -16.47
C ARG A 673 -6.20 -16.44 -17.79
N ILE A 674 -6.36 -15.13 -17.77
CA ILE A 674 -6.58 -14.30 -18.97
C ILE A 674 -5.36 -14.40 -19.90
N LEU A 675 -4.15 -14.33 -19.37
CA LEU A 675 -2.91 -14.52 -20.13
C LEU A 675 -2.86 -15.89 -20.79
N ASN A 676 -3.17 -16.96 -20.05
CA ASN A 676 -3.20 -18.32 -20.56
C ASN A 676 -4.29 -18.54 -21.63
N GLU A 677 -5.51 -18.01 -21.39
CA GLU A 677 -6.61 -18.11 -22.38
C GLU A 677 -6.27 -17.36 -23.66
N THR A 678 -5.58 -16.23 -23.57
CA THR A 678 -5.16 -15.42 -24.71
C THR A 678 -4.03 -16.10 -25.47
N TYR A 679 -3.08 -16.71 -24.78
CA TYR A 679 -2.04 -17.54 -25.38
C TYR A 679 -2.64 -18.70 -26.21
N PHE A 680 -3.66 -19.38 -25.68
CA PHE A 680 -4.37 -20.45 -26.39
C PHE A 680 -5.30 -19.92 -27.51
N SER A 681 -5.83 -18.72 -27.42
CA SER A 681 -6.66 -18.14 -28.48
C SER A 681 -5.83 -17.70 -29.70
N ASN A 682 -4.62 -17.20 -29.46
CA ASN A 682 -3.69 -16.81 -30.51
C ASN A 682 -3.04 -18.00 -31.22
N SER A 683 -3.07 -19.18 -30.62
CA SER A 683 -2.57 -20.42 -31.21
C SER A 683 -3.61 -21.17 -32.09
N ARG A 684 -4.74 -20.50 -32.48
CA ARG A 684 -5.75 -21.07 -33.37
C ARG A 684 -5.25 -21.21 -34.80
N GLY A 685 -4.50 -22.26 -35.03
CA GLY A 685 -4.06 -22.73 -36.37
C GLY A 685 -4.01 -24.24 -36.54
N ASP A 686 -4.41 -25.07 -35.57
CA ASP A 686 -4.38 -26.52 -35.71
C ASP A 686 -5.48 -27.24 -34.92
N ASN A 687 -6.63 -27.44 -35.54
CA ASN A 687 -7.73 -28.24 -35.00
C ASN A 687 -7.40 -29.75 -34.83
N GLU A 688 -6.23 -30.21 -35.22
CA GLU A 688 -5.82 -31.61 -35.07
C GLU A 688 -5.10 -31.93 -33.77
N ARG A 689 -4.49 -30.94 -33.10
CA ARG A 689 -3.81 -31.15 -31.82
C ARG A 689 -4.74 -31.31 -30.60
N ARG A 690 -5.98 -30.86 -30.70
CA ARG A 690 -6.98 -31.02 -29.61
C ARG A 690 -7.42 -32.48 -29.38
N LYS A 691 -7.21 -33.40 -30.34
CA LYS A 691 -7.56 -34.81 -30.15
C LYS A 691 -6.44 -35.66 -29.51
N LEU A 692 -5.23 -35.15 -29.40
CA LEU A 692 -4.07 -35.88 -28.85
C LEU A 692 -3.79 -35.58 -27.38
N SER A 693 -4.26 -34.47 -26.80
CA SER A 693 -3.97 -34.10 -25.40
C SER A 693 -4.92 -34.75 -24.36
N LYS A 694 -6.01 -35.38 -24.77
CA LYS A 694 -6.94 -36.07 -23.85
C LYS A 694 -6.61 -37.55 -23.60
N ARG A 695 -5.47 -38.06 -24.11
CA ARG A 695 -5.11 -39.50 -23.99
C ARG A 695 -3.70 -39.80 -23.49
N LYS A 696 -3.06 -38.91 -22.70
CA LYS A 696 -1.78 -39.22 -22.04
C LYS A 696 -1.64 -38.51 -20.68
N ALA A 697 -2.50 -38.88 -19.77
CA ALA A 697 -2.18 -38.91 -18.36
C ALA A 697 -2.31 -40.40 -17.97
N ASP A 698 -1.37 -41.19 -18.34
CA ASP A 698 -0.95 -42.41 -17.65
C ASP A 698 0.12 -43.11 -18.48
N THR A 699 1.13 -43.55 -17.79
CA THR A 699 2.22 -44.45 -18.17
C THR A 699 3.48 -43.86 -18.77
N ALA A 700 4.44 -43.90 -17.89
CA ALA A 700 5.88 -43.79 -18.14
C ALA A 700 6.40 -44.96 -19.01
N VAL A 701 7.61 -44.72 -19.55
CA VAL A 701 8.59 -45.67 -20.01
C VAL A 701 8.44 -46.23 -21.43
N GLY A 702 9.32 -45.72 -22.28
CA GLY A 702 10.12 -46.40 -23.28
C GLY A 702 9.42 -47.32 -24.27
N ARG A 703 9.49 -46.91 -25.54
CA ARG A 703 10.01 -47.79 -26.64
C ARG A 703 9.88 -47.05 -27.97
N TYR A 704 11.02 -46.91 -28.64
CA TYR A 704 11.09 -46.64 -30.06
C TYR A 704 10.45 -47.78 -30.85
N VAL A 705 9.57 -47.48 -31.82
CA VAL A 705 9.22 -48.37 -32.91
C VAL A 705 9.27 -47.60 -34.21
N THR A 706 10.14 -48.08 -35.05
CA THR A 706 10.35 -47.71 -36.44
C THR A 706 9.20 -48.18 -37.35
N GLY A 707 8.84 -47.36 -38.34
CA GLY A 707 8.15 -47.85 -39.53
C GLY A 707 7.39 -46.80 -40.33
N GLY A 708 7.93 -46.43 -41.53
CA GLY A 708 7.17 -46.13 -42.69
C GLY A 708 7.30 -44.78 -43.39
N ASN A 709 8.29 -44.65 -44.25
CA ASN A 709 8.40 -43.86 -45.50
C ASN A 709 7.56 -42.58 -45.66
N ALA A 710 8.20 -41.43 -45.59
CA ALA A 710 8.10 -40.34 -46.55
C ALA A 710 9.38 -39.51 -46.50
N ASN A 711 9.94 -39.20 -47.66
CA ASN A 711 11.16 -38.44 -47.89
C ASN A 711 11.21 -37.13 -47.08
N VAL A 712 11.84 -37.15 -45.94
CA VAL A 712 12.31 -35.96 -45.22
C VAL A 712 13.84 -36.07 -45.21
N LYS A 713 14.48 -35.07 -45.82
CA LYS A 713 15.92 -34.88 -45.74
C LYS A 713 16.31 -34.95 -44.25
N ASN A 714 17.41 -35.70 -43.98
CA ASN A 714 17.95 -35.90 -42.64
C ASN A 714 17.85 -34.67 -41.77
N PRO A 715 17.39 -34.80 -40.49
CA PRO A 715 17.55 -33.73 -39.52
C PRO A 715 19.04 -33.43 -39.40
N PRO A 716 19.45 -32.17 -39.26
CA PRO A 716 20.85 -31.83 -39.05
C PRO A 716 21.36 -32.64 -37.86
N LYS A 717 22.53 -33.28 -38.02
CA LYS A 717 23.22 -33.94 -36.92
C LYS A 717 23.36 -32.95 -35.76
N ALA A 718 23.14 -33.41 -34.53
CA ALA A 718 23.46 -32.62 -33.35
C ALA A 718 24.92 -32.13 -33.47
N PRO A 719 25.17 -30.83 -33.17
CA PRO A 719 26.52 -30.29 -33.24
C PRO A 719 27.43 -31.09 -32.31
N GLU A 720 28.56 -31.57 -32.82
CA GLU A 720 29.56 -32.28 -32.04
C GLU A 720 30.54 -31.26 -31.46
N TYR A 721 30.81 -31.33 -30.14
CA TYR A 721 31.83 -30.54 -29.47
C TYR A 721 33.20 -30.83 -30.06
N ASN A 722 33.91 -29.82 -30.50
CA ASN A 722 35.25 -29.93 -31.04
C ASN A 722 36.29 -29.38 -30.05
N PRO A 723 37.13 -30.20 -29.42
CA PRO A 723 38.07 -29.77 -28.40
C PRO A 723 39.14 -28.78 -28.89
N ASP A 724 39.36 -28.68 -30.22
CA ASP A 724 40.35 -27.78 -30.80
C ASP A 724 39.84 -26.35 -31.03
N LYS A 725 38.53 -26.09 -30.78
CA LYS A 725 37.91 -24.78 -30.92
C LYS A 725 37.76 -24.09 -29.58
N LYS A 726 37.95 -22.77 -29.57
CA LYS A 726 37.65 -21.92 -28.39
C LYS A 726 36.17 -22.05 -28.03
N SER A 727 35.88 -22.17 -26.74
CA SER A 727 34.52 -22.40 -26.23
C SER A 727 33.96 -21.10 -25.62
N PHE A 728 32.77 -20.74 -26.03
CA PHE A 728 31.98 -19.63 -25.50
C PHE A 728 30.72 -20.18 -24.81
N LEU A 729 30.40 -19.59 -23.65
CA LEU A 729 29.12 -19.79 -22.97
C LEU A 729 28.40 -18.46 -22.89
N LEU A 730 27.25 -18.37 -23.53
CA LEU A 730 26.35 -17.23 -23.38
C LEU A 730 25.27 -17.60 -22.36
N VAL A 731 25.00 -16.69 -21.47
CA VAL A 731 24.00 -16.86 -20.40
C VAL A 731 22.97 -15.76 -20.53
N ASP A 732 21.73 -16.15 -20.78
CA ASP A 732 20.59 -15.24 -20.69
C ASP A 732 20.25 -14.98 -19.22
N GLU A 733 20.57 -13.78 -18.75
CA GLU A 733 20.44 -13.38 -17.35
C GLU A 733 19.02 -13.55 -16.84
N TYR A 734 18.05 -12.98 -17.56
CA TYR A 734 16.67 -12.97 -17.12
C TYR A 734 16.10 -14.38 -16.97
N ASN A 735 16.30 -15.20 -17.98
CA ASN A 735 15.85 -16.60 -17.99
C ASN A 735 16.49 -17.43 -16.88
N ILE A 736 17.77 -17.20 -16.58
CA ILE A 736 18.51 -17.94 -15.53
C ILE A 736 18.10 -17.47 -14.14
N ILE A 737 17.98 -16.16 -13.89
CA ILE A 737 17.52 -15.62 -12.60
C ILE A 737 16.15 -16.18 -12.22
N HIS A 738 15.22 -16.21 -13.16
CA HIS A 738 13.87 -16.70 -12.89
C HIS A 738 13.78 -18.24 -12.81
N ALA A 739 14.71 -18.96 -13.40
CA ALA A 739 14.73 -20.43 -13.35
C ALA A 739 15.38 -20.99 -12.09
N PHE A 740 16.35 -20.26 -11.50
CA PHE A 740 17.04 -20.68 -10.27
C PHE A 740 16.25 -20.22 -9.06
N LYS A 741 15.86 -21.17 -8.19
CA LYS A 741 14.99 -20.88 -7.06
C LYS A 741 15.56 -19.80 -6.13
N GLU A 742 16.85 -19.91 -5.76
CA GLU A 742 17.53 -18.93 -4.90
C GLU A 742 17.58 -17.54 -5.53
N LEU A 743 17.88 -17.43 -6.81
CA LEU A 743 17.95 -16.17 -7.53
C LEU A 743 16.56 -15.59 -7.80
N SER A 744 15.57 -16.43 -8.08
CA SER A 744 14.19 -16.00 -8.27
C SER A 744 13.57 -15.43 -7.00
N GLU A 745 13.82 -16.05 -5.84
CA GLU A 745 13.41 -15.53 -4.53
C GLU A 745 14.12 -14.19 -4.24
N LEU A 746 15.40 -14.08 -4.56
CA LEU A 746 16.16 -12.84 -4.39
C LEU A 746 15.70 -11.75 -5.36
N ALA A 747 15.35 -12.10 -6.60
CA ALA A 747 14.87 -11.17 -7.61
C ALA A 747 13.50 -10.56 -7.27
N GLN A 748 12.65 -11.27 -6.53
CA GLN A 748 11.39 -10.72 -6.01
C GLN A 748 11.63 -9.61 -4.99
N VAL A 749 12.74 -9.66 -4.27
CA VAL A 749 13.14 -8.64 -3.29
C VAL A 749 13.94 -7.52 -3.96
N ASN A 750 14.95 -7.89 -4.74
CA ASN A 750 15.82 -6.95 -5.46
C ASN A 750 16.49 -7.64 -6.66
N LEU A 751 16.13 -7.22 -7.86
CA LEU A 751 16.66 -7.79 -9.10
C LEU A 751 18.17 -7.56 -9.25
N ASP A 752 18.71 -6.40 -8.82
CA ASP A 752 20.14 -6.11 -8.95
C ASP A 752 20.98 -6.94 -7.97
N SER A 753 20.43 -7.26 -6.80
CA SER A 753 21.07 -8.24 -5.89
C SER A 753 21.08 -9.65 -6.49
N ALA A 754 20.02 -10.05 -7.18
CA ALA A 754 19.96 -11.31 -7.89
C ALA A 754 20.95 -11.34 -9.06
N ARG A 755 21.11 -10.21 -9.77
CA ARG A 755 22.12 -10.02 -10.83
C ARG A 755 23.54 -10.13 -10.28
N GLY A 756 23.85 -9.39 -9.22
CA GLY A 756 25.14 -9.46 -8.57
C GLY A 756 25.47 -10.89 -8.11
N ARG A 757 24.49 -11.57 -7.51
CA ARG A 757 24.65 -12.97 -7.09
C ARG A 757 24.86 -13.92 -8.27
N LEU A 758 24.12 -13.71 -9.36
CA LEU A 758 24.33 -14.47 -10.59
C LEU A 758 25.74 -14.27 -11.15
N LEU A 759 26.22 -13.02 -11.22
CA LEU A 759 27.56 -12.72 -11.71
C LEU A 759 28.65 -13.40 -10.87
N ASP A 760 28.53 -13.43 -9.55
CA ASP A 760 29.45 -14.15 -8.66
C ASP A 760 29.44 -15.66 -8.94
N ILE A 761 28.27 -16.25 -9.14
CA ILE A 761 28.13 -17.67 -9.51
C ILE A 761 28.79 -17.95 -10.84
N LEU A 762 28.57 -17.07 -11.84
CA LEU A 762 29.13 -17.22 -13.18
C LEU A 762 30.65 -17.05 -13.20
N CYS A 763 31.23 -16.14 -12.38
CA CYS A 763 32.66 -16.02 -12.20
C CYS A 763 33.29 -17.28 -11.65
N ASN A 764 32.68 -17.90 -10.64
CA ASN A 764 33.14 -19.16 -10.07
C ASN A 764 33.05 -20.30 -11.11
N TYR A 765 31.96 -20.35 -11.85
CA TYR A 765 31.76 -21.32 -12.91
C TYR A 765 32.82 -21.20 -14.02
N GLN A 766 33.06 -19.97 -14.50
CA GLN A 766 34.07 -19.69 -15.52
C GLN A 766 35.49 -20.13 -15.10
N ALA A 767 35.87 -19.80 -13.87
CA ALA A 767 37.20 -20.15 -13.31
C ALA A 767 37.47 -21.66 -13.32
N MET A 768 36.44 -22.48 -13.19
CA MET A 768 36.57 -23.94 -13.19
C MET A 768 36.48 -24.54 -14.59
N LYS A 769 35.63 -23.98 -15.47
CA LYS A 769 35.43 -24.52 -16.83
C LYS A 769 36.44 -24.02 -17.83
N GLY A 770 37.05 -22.87 -17.62
CA GLY A 770 38.04 -22.26 -18.52
C GLY A 770 37.47 -21.89 -19.90
N CYS A 771 36.15 -21.61 -19.98
CA CYS A 771 35.51 -21.12 -21.21
C CYS A 771 35.40 -19.58 -21.18
N GLU A 772 35.26 -18.93 -22.31
CA GLU A 772 34.87 -17.53 -22.39
C GLU A 772 33.38 -17.42 -22.05
N LEU A 773 33.05 -16.74 -20.96
CA LEU A 773 31.69 -16.60 -20.50
C LEU A 773 31.18 -15.17 -20.75
N ILE A 774 30.02 -15.07 -21.39
CA ILE A 774 29.34 -13.80 -21.68
C ILE A 774 27.96 -13.84 -21.02
N ALA A 775 27.77 -13.02 -20.00
CA ALA A 775 26.44 -12.81 -19.40
C ALA A 775 25.74 -11.67 -20.16
N VAL A 776 24.56 -11.96 -20.70
CA VAL A 776 23.80 -11.00 -21.52
C VAL A 776 22.63 -10.47 -20.73
N PHE A 777 22.60 -9.17 -20.56
CA PHE A 777 21.59 -8.41 -19.82
C PHE A 777 20.77 -7.56 -20.76
N ASP A 778 19.47 -7.55 -20.60
CA ASP A 778 18.61 -6.65 -21.31
C ASP A 778 18.88 -5.19 -20.90
N ALA A 779 19.33 -4.33 -21.84
CA ALA A 779 19.53 -2.89 -21.63
C ALA A 779 18.23 -2.14 -21.29
N TYR A 780 17.10 -2.77 -21.51
CA TYR A 780 15.78 -2.29 -21.14
C TYR A 780 15.66 -1.88 -19.65
N ARG A 781 16.64 -2.27 -18.82
CA ARG A 781 16.65 -2.07 -17.38
C ARG A 781 17.86 -1.29 -16.84
N VAL A 782 18.71 -0.74 -17.71
CA VAL A 782 19.88 0.06 -17.32
C VAL A 782 19.86 1.41 -18.03
N PRO A 783 20.01 2.55 -17.32
CA PRO A 783 19.89 3.88 -17.91
C PRO A 783 21.05 4.25 -18.85
N GLY A 784 20.72 4.62 -20.10
CA GLY A 784 21.50 5.58 -20.84
C GLY A 784 22.76 5.11 -21.56
N HIS A 785 22.87 3.84 -21.98
CA HIS A 785 24.06 3.36 -22.68
C HIS A 785 23.78 2.77 -24.07
N ASP A 786 24.65 3.13 -25.04
CA ASP A 786 24.93 2.29 -26.19
C ASP A 786 25.47 0.95 -25.70
N GLU A 787 25.37 -0.14 -26.53
CA GLU A 787 25.88 -1.48 -26.21
C GLU A 787 27.18 -1.40 -25.38
N GLU A 788 27.10 -1.80 -24.11
CA GLU A 788 28.23 -1.66 -23.18
C GLU A 788 28.79 -3.04 -22.87
N PHE A 789 30.06 -3.21 -23.16
CA PHE A 789 30.83 -4.36 -22.78
C PHE A 789 31.62 -4.05 -21.52
N ILE A 790 31.31 -4.75 -20.43
CA ILE A 790 32.01 -4.58 -19.17
C ILE A 790 32.72 -5.90 -18.82
N ASP A 791 34.00 -5.82 -18.56
CA ASP A 791 34.75 -6.94 -17.99
C ASP A 791 34.46 -6.99 -16.47
N PHE A 792 33.73 -8.00 -16.05
CA PHE A 792 33.44 -8.24 -14.63
C PHE A 792 34.29 -9.41 -14.14
N HIS A 793 35.36 -9.11 -13.43
CA HIS A 793 36.39 -10.09 -13.00
C HIS A 793 36.93 -10.94 -14.16
N ASN A 794 36.48 -12.18 -14.28
CA ASN A 794 36.91 -13.14 -15.28
C ASN A 794 35.84 -13.48 -16.33
N ILE A 795 34.72 -12.75 -16.36
CA ILE A 795 33.63 -12.91 -17.32
C ILE A 795 33.34 -11.61 -18.05
N HIS A 796 32.74 -11.70 -19.23
CA HIS A 796 32.25 -10.56 -19.98
C HIS A 796 30.75 -10.35 -19.70
N VAL A 797 30.36 -9.12 -19.43
CA VAL A 797 28.98 -8.70 -19.24
C VAL A 797 28.62 -7.80 -20.39
N VAL A 798 27.52 -8.12 -21.05
CA VAL A 798 26.98 -7.33 -22.15
C VAL A 798 25.62 -6.79 -21.77
N PHE A 799 25.48 -5.46 -21.82
CA PHE A 799 24.19 -4.82 -21.81
C PHE A 799 23.77 -4.55 -23.25
N THR A 800 22.61 -5.08 -23.65
CA THR A 800 22.11 -4.89 -25.01
C THR A 800 21.73 -3.44 -25.26
N LYS A 801 21.59 -3.01 -26.50
CA LYS A 801 21.11 -1.65 -26.84
C LYS A 801 19.66 -1.46 -26.35
N THR A 802 19.31 -0.23 -26.07
CA THR A 802 17.91 0.15 -25.82
C THR A 802 17.05 -0.29 -27.02
N ALA A 803 16.16 -1.27 -26.82
CA ALA A 803 15.34 -1.98 -27.83
C ALA A 803 15.94 -3.27 -28.45
N GLU A 804 17.09 -3.73 -28.00
CA GLU A 804 17.63 -5.06 -28.34
C GLU A 804 17.47 -5.96 -27.10
N THR A 805 16.82 -7.12 -27.26
CA THR A 805 16.68 -8.11 -26.18
C THR A 805 17.93 -8.98 -26.06
N ALA A 806 18.12 -9.59 -24.88
CA ALA A 806 19.19 -10.57 -24.65
C ALA A 806 19.11 -11.71 -25.66
N ASP A 807 17.90 -12.21 -25.95
CA ASP A 807 17.67 -13.26 -26.96
C ASP A 807 18.21 -12.86 -28.34
N HIS A 808 17.93 -11.61 -28.77
CA HIS A 808 18.39 -11.14 -30.08
C HIS A 808 19.92 -11.03 -30.16
N TYR A 809 20.57 -10.56 -29.11
CA TYR A 809 22.02 -10.51 -29.02
C TYR A 809 22.62 -11.93 -29.09
N ILE A 810 22.07 -12.87 -28.32
CA ILE A 810 22.50 -14.28 -28.26
C ILE A 810 22.29 -14.94 -29.62
N GLU A 811 21.15 -14.76 -30.28
CA GLU A 811 20.87 -15.26 -31.62
C GLU A 811 21.88 -14.72 -32.65
N LYS A 812 22.17 -13.44 -32.62
CA LYS A 812 23.14 -12.78 -33.51
C LYS A 812 24.55 -13.32 -33.29
N PHE A 813 24.99 -13.42 -32.03
CA PHE A 813 26.29 -13.96 -31.66
C PHE A 813 26.43 -15.43 -32.14
N ALA A 814 25.39 -16.25 -31.89
CA ALA A 814 25.34 -17.65 -32.31
C ALA A 814 25.40 -17.80 -33.83
N HIS A 815 24.69 -16.93 -34.57
CA HIS A 815 24.70 -16.92 -36.04
C HIS A 815 26.08 -16.59 -36.60
N GLU A 816 26.77 -15.61 -36.07
CA GLU A 816 28.06 -15.13 -36.53
C GLU A 816 29.21 -16.06 -36.13
N ASN A 817 29.13 -16.68 -34.95
CA ASN A 817 30.24 -17.38 -34.29
C ASN A 817 30.06 -18.90 -34.18
N GLY A 818 28.84 -19.44 -34.30
CA GLY A 818 28.55 -20.87 -34.11
C GLY A 818 29.28 -21.82 -35.02
N LYS A 819 29.72 -21.35 -36.19
CA LYS A 819 30.57 -22.16 -37.10
C LYS A 819 32.07 -22.10 -36.78
N LYS A 820 32.52 -21.03 -36.16
CA LYS A 820 33.94 -20.79 -35.87
C LYS A 820 34.36 -21.34 -34.50
N TYR A 821 33.49 -21.29 -33.52
CA TYR A 821 33.74 -21.61 -32.11
C TYR A 821 32.73 -22.66 -31.59
N ASN A 822 33.00 -23.26 -30.46
CA ASN A 822 32.01 -24.03 -29.73
C ASN A 822 31.14 -23.04 -28.92
N VAL A 823 29.99 -22.67 -29.42
CA VAL A 823 29.08 -21.77 -28.74
C VAL A 823 28.04 -22.59 -28.01
N THR A 824 27.94 -22.39 -26.71
CA THR A 824 26.93 -22.99 -25.83
C THR A 824 26.06 -21.87 -25.30
N VAL A 825 24.74 -22.05 -25.25
CA VAL A 825 23.79 -21.07 -24.70
C VAL A 825 23.04 -21.68 -23.55
N ALA A 826 22.97 -20.97 -22.46
CA ALA A 826 22.19 -21.31 -21.27
C ALA A 826 20.92 -20.43 -21.21
N THR A 827 19.76 -21.04 -21.51
CA THR A 827 18.46 -20.39 -21.52
C THR A 827 17.34 -21.37 -21.19
N SER A 828 16.22 -20.86 -20.64
CA SER A 828 14.98 -21.63 -20.44
C SER A 828 13.94 -21.39 -21.53
N ASP A 829 14.12 -20.39 -22.40
CA ASP A 829 13.17 -20.09 -23.48
C ASP A 829 13.16 -21.19 -24.54
N GLY A 830 11.97 -21.82 -24.76
CA GLY A 830 11.80 -22.90 -25.71
C GLY A 830 11.90 -22.47 -27.18
N VAL A 831 11.65 -21.19 -27.49
CA VAL A 831 11.73 -20.65 -28.87
C VAL A 831 13.18 -20.36 -29.19
N GLU A 832 13.92 -19.72 -28.33
CA GLU A 832 15.34 -19.48 -28.45
C GLU A 832 16.13 -20.79 -28.60
N GLN A 833 15.79 -21.82 -27.81
CA GLN A 833 16.38 -23.14 -27.90
C GLN A 833 16.28 -23.78 -29.30
N VAL A 834 15.17 -23.58 -30.00
CA VAL A 834 14.97 -24.12 -31.37
C VAL A 834 15.84 -23.38 -32.39
N ILE A 835 15.93 -22.05 -32.24
CA ILE A 835 16.71 -21.20 -33.17
C ILE A 835 18.21 -21.51 -33.04
N ILE A 836 18.71 -21.57 -31.81
CA ILE A 836 20.14 -21.82 -31.51
C ILE A 836 20.58 -23.20 -31.97
N ARG A 837 19.75 -24.23 -31.78
CA ARG A 837 20.02 -25.58 -32.36
C ARG A 837 20.06 -25.54 -33.87
N GLY A 838 19.19 -24.72 -34.52
CA GLY A 838 19.19 -24.55 -35.96
C GLY A 838 20.46 -23.90 -36.52
N GLN A 839 21.20 -23.17 -35.71
CA GLN A 839 22.46 -22.51 -36.04
C GLN A 839 23.69 -23.37 -35.77
N GLY A 840 23.52 -24.56 -35.17
CA GLY A 840 24.61 -25.52 -34.93
C GLY A 840 25.35 -25.25 -33.62
N CYS A 841 24.75 -24.58 -32.68
CA CYS A 841 25.27 -24.30 -31.34
C CYS A 841 24.77 -25.35 -30.31
N LEU A 842 25.50 -25.50 -29.23
CA LEU A 842 25.15 -26.34 -28.10
C LEU A 842 24.18 -25.59 -27.19
N LEU A 843 23.33 -26.32 -26.47
CA LEU A 843 22.34 -25.75 -25.60
C LEU A 843 22.37 -26.42 -24.24
N ILE A 844 22.29 -25.62 -23.16
CA ILE A 844 22.08 -26.09 -21.79
C ILE A 844 20.78 -25.46 -21.29
N SER A 845 19.85 -26.28 -20.82
CA SER A 845 18.65 -25.73 -20.17
C SER A 845 19.00 -25.16 -18.81
N ALA A 846 18.25 -24.16 -18.34
CA ALA A 846 18.50 -23.53 -17.04
C ALA A 846 18.56 -24.55 -15.88
N ARG A 847 17.72 -25.59 -15.89
CA ARG A 847 17.75 -26.66 -14.89
C ARG A 847 18.99 -27.55 -14.94
N GLU A 848 19.53 -27.79 -16.15
CA GLU A 848 20.78 -28.54 -16.31
C GLU A 848 21.95 -27.68 -15.88
N PHE A 849 21.93 -26.39 -16.18
CA PHE A 849 22.92 -25.44 -15.79
C PHE A 849 22.97 -25.26 -14.25
N GLU A 850 21.82 -25.16 -13.57
CA GLU A 850 21.73 -25.12 -12.09
C GLU A 850 22.37 -26.38 -11.46
N LYS A 851 22.07 -27.54 -11.98
CA LYS A 851 22.66 -28.79 -11.48
C LYS A 851 24.18 -28.86 -11.71
N GLU A 852 24.66 -28.37 -12.84
CA GLU A 852 26.07 -28.30 -13.14
C GLU A 852 26.82 -27.37 -12.21
N ILE A 853 26.24 -26.18 -11.94
CA ILE A 853 26.77 -25.22 -10.96
C ILE A 853 26.81 -25.84 -9.55
N ALA A 854 25.71 -26.44 -9.10
CA ALA A 854 25.64 -27.08 -7.78
C ALA A 854 26.69 -28.20 -7.60
N ALA A 855 26.88 -29.05 -8.62
CA ALA A 855 27.89 -30.09 -8.59
C ALA A 855 29.32 -29.53 -8.53
N MET A 856 29.56 -28.38 -9.18
CA MET A 856 30.86 -27.70 -9.14
C MET A 856 31.11 -27.03 -7.78
N GLU A 857 30.12 -26.42 -7.17
CA GLU A 857 30.21 -25.85 -5.83
C GLU A 857 30.48 -26.94 -4.76
N GLU A 858 29.84 -28.08 -4.89
CA GLU A 858 30.08 -29.23 -4.01
C GLU A 858 31.54 -29.74 -4.16
N HIS A 859 32.02 -29.83 -5.39
CA HIS A 859 33.40 -30.20 -5.67
C HIS A 859 34.43 -29.20 -5.11
N LEU A 860 34.11 -27.89 -5.12
CA LEU A 860 34.93 -26.85 -4.47
C LEU A 860 34.95 -27.02 -2.95
N ARG A 861 33.80 -27.29 -2.34
CA ARG A 861 33.70 -27.53 -0.90
C ARG A 861 34.51 -28.74 -0.47
N GLU A 862 34.41 -29.83 -1.20
CA GLU A 862 35.15 -31.08 -0.87
C GLU A 862 36.65 -30.94 -1.03
N ASN A 863 37.11 -30.25 -2.05
CA ASN A 863 38.55 -30.25 -2.40
C ASN A 863 39.35 -29.08 -1.79
N TYR A 864 38.70 -27.95 -1.49
CA TYR A 864 39.38 -26.72 -1.07
C TYR A 864 38.98 -26.20 0.31
N LEU A 865 37.71 -26.37 0.74
CA LEU A 865 37.25 -25.85 2.03
C LEU A 865 37.37 -26.86 3.19
N ASN A 866 37.29 -28.16 2.92
CA ASN A 866 37.48 -29.21 3.94
C ASN A 866 38.95 -29.57 4.23
N LYS A 867 39.91 -28.86 3.66
CA LYS A 867 41.36 -29.02 3.91
C LYS A 867 41.99 -27.97 4.80
N THR A 868 41.22 -27.15 5.44
CA THR A 868 41.75 -26.21 6.45
C THR A 868 41.37 -26.74 7.83
N TYR A 869 42.40 -27.17 8.56
CA TYR A 869 42.64 -27.71 9.91
C TYR A 869 41.54 -27.55 10.93
#